data_74aad9733afaaa32c22e159335a04e72
#
_entry.id   74aad9733afaaa32c22e159335a04e72
#
_cell.length_a   1.000
_cell.length_b   1.000
_cell.length_c   1.000
_cell.angle_alpha   90.00
_cell.angle_beta   90.00
_cell.angle_gamma   90.00
#
_symmetry.space_group_name_H-M   'P 1'
#
loop_
_entity.id
_entity.type
_entity.pdbx_description
1 polymer ?
#
loop_
_entity_poly.entity_id
_entity_poly.type
_entity_poly.pdbx_seq_one_letter_code
_entity_poly.pdbx_strand_id
1 'polypeptide(L)'
;MTFQQLILALQSFWSQQGCVLGQPYDTEKGAGTFNPHTFLRSLGPEPWNVAYVEPCRRPSDGRYGDNPNRLGAYYQFQVILKPSPADVLERYLRGLTALGIRPRDHDIRFVEDDWESPTVGAWGLGWEVWLDGMEITQFTYFQQVGGVECKPVSAEITYGLERIAMYLQGVDNIFDLEWGGGFTYREIHHQTEVEWSRYSFEEADVDALFSSFKMYEDQARSLADKGLVFPAYDFAMKCSHLFNTLDARGAISVAERAAYIGRIRNLSKTCAETWVAEREKLGWPILQRTQTAAAPAVPDDSGVGGFDETMSLSDGVLAAATQLANTEAGAAAIAPAQLLLEIGTEEIPARFLKGAERSVKDLLVRFLDDAGIDHGAAHTWSTPRRLVLAIDGVAPLSRQQEEIVTGPPVRAAYDADGAPKIPAIKFAQGHGVDVMDLFRVEKGSGKKAGEYVAVRKATGGEPTAWLLEEALGDLVAKIPWPKSMRWGALEARFARPVHWLVALLGPRQLRFEFAEVTSGNRSWGHRFFGNESFQVLDLDSLRAGLTERFVVLDPADRRERIVEQLVATAKEAGGEPVLSDALLEQVVGLTEFPRVVLGSFDEQYLGLPRPVITSILDYHQKMFPVVDGDGVVLPLFLGVSNNPTEDQPLVREGYERVVSARLADGAFFHEQDRRKPLEAWGANLSGITFLRGAGSMGDKAERLSNIARLLADAHAPEAAEEAARAGLLAKADLATNLVGEFPELQGTIGRIYAAEDGESATISEALFEHYLPRGADDALPRSVVGALVAIADKIDSLVVCFGLGKVPTGSADPYALRRAALGILRILQDRTDLGCSLQEIIDVALAILPTETLKKGQTRDDVRAALLSFFRGRLKSWWTGDGFGSDFAEAVLAAGFATGDLTDVAARVVAVHGAAGTDGFTDLMVAFKRIANIVRKASEGG
;
A
#
# COMPACT_ATOMS: atom_id res chain seq x y z
N MET A 1 -20.92 -15.35 27.23
CA MET A 1 -21.98 -15.20 26.17
C MET A 1 -21.82 -16.37 25.22
N THR A 2 -22.90 -17.16 24.99
CA THR A 2 -22.88 -18.28 24.04
C THR A 2 -22.82 -17.78 22.60
N PHE A 3 -22.44 -18.61 21.64
CA PHE A 3 -22.40 -18.25 20.22
C PHE A 3 -23.76 -17.78 19.69
N GLN A 4 -24.85 -18.44 20.09
CA GLN A 4 -26.22 -18.00 19.78
C GLN A 4 -26.54 -16.62 20.36
N GLN A 5 -26.14 -16.36 21.60
CA GLN A 5 -26.39 -15.05 22.25
C GLN A 5 -25.60 -13.93 21.55
N LEU A 6 -24.38 -14.22 21.08
CA LEU A 6 -23.57 -13.28 20.28
C LEU A 6 -24.32 -12.84 19.01
N ILE A 7 -24.84 -13.81 18.24
CA ILE A 7 -25.62 -13.54 17.04
C ILE A 7 -26.84 -12.67 17.35
N LEU A 8 -27.62 -13.04 18.38
CA LEU A 8 -28.81 -12.31 18.76
C LEU A 8 -28.51 -10.88 19.25
N ALA A 9 -27.39 -10.71 19.97
CA ALA A 9 -26.95 -9.39 20.44
C ALA A 9 -26.57 -8.47 19.26
N LEU A 10 -25.81 -8.96 18.28
CA LEU A 10 -25.47 -8.20 17.07
C LEU A 10 -26.71 -7.86 16.23
N GLN A 11 -27.63 -8.81 16.05
CA GLN A 11 -28.90 -8.56 15.36
C GLN A 11 -29.72 -7.48 16.07
N SER A 12 -29.85 -7.56 17.38
CA SER A 12 -30.55 -6.55 18.17
C SER A 12 -29.90 -5.18 18.05
N PHE A 13 -28.56 -5.11 18.22
CA PHE A 13 -27.82 -3.86 18.13
C PHE A 13 -27.98 -3.18 16.76
N TRP A 14 -27.73 -3.90 15.68
CA TRP A 14 -27.78 -3.32 14.34
C TRP A 14 -29.20 -3.01 13.87
N SER A 15 -30.19 -3.77 14.34
CA SER A 15 -31.60 -3.41 14.14
C SER A 15 -31.93 -2.06 14.76
N GLN A 16 -31.43 -1.79 15.98
CA GLN A 16 -31.60 -0.49 16.65
C GLN A 16 -30.84 0.64 15.96
N GLN A 17 -29.77 0.33 15.23
CA GLN A 17 -29.05 1.29 14.35
C GLN A 17 -29.74 1.51 12.99
N GLY A 18 -30.96 0.99 12.80
CA GLY A 18 -31.75 1.19 11.58
C GLY A 18 -31.42 0.24 10.44
N CYS A 19 -30.70 -0.85 10.70
CA CYS A 19 -30.46 -1.89 9.71
C CYS A 19 -31.65 -2.83 9.55
N VAL A 20 -31.98 -3.18 8.32
CA VAL A 20 -32.84 -4.32 8.00
C VAL A 20 -32.12 -5.61 8.38
N LEU A 21 -32.76 -6.52 9.10
CA LEU A 21 -32.18 -7.83 9.36
C LEU A 21 -32.41 -8.73 8.14
N GLY A 22 -31.33 -8.92 7.38
CA GLY A 22 -31.30 -9.85 6.25
C GLY A 22 -31.27 -11.30 6.71
N GLN A 23 -31.54 -12.21 5.78
CA GLN A 23 -31.39 -13.64 6.00
C GLN A 23 -30.16 -14.15 5.25
N PRO A 24 -29.55 -15.26 5.70
CA PRO A 24 -28.44 -15.89 4.99
C PRO A 24 -28.80 -16.21 3.55
N TYR A 25 -27.83 -16.11 2.66
CA TYR A 25 -28.00 -16.53 1.27
C TYR A 25 -27.83 -18.05 1.17
N ASP A 26 -28.73 -18.71 0.47
CA ASP A 26 -28.84 -20.17 0.40
C ASP A 26 -27.92 -20.84 -0.64
N THR A 27 -26.92 -20.13 -1.13
CA THR A 27 -25.88 -20.61 -2.05
C THR A 27 -24.52 -20.58 -1.38
N GLU A 28 -23.66 -21.59 -1.67
CA GLU A 28 -22.30 -21.66 -1.12
C GLU A 28 -21.45 -20.48 -1.60
N LYS A 29 -20.70 -19.90 -0.68
CA LYS A 29 -19.84 -18.73 -0.94
C LYS A 29 -18.75 -18.57 0.11
N GLY A 30 -17.65 -17.90 -0.27
CA GLY A 30 -16.49 -17.72 0.60
C GLY A 30 -16.54 -16.52 1.54
N ALA A 31 -17.54 -15.63 1.39
CA ALA A 31 -17.65 -14.44 2.23
C ALA A 31 -19.08 -13.86 2.22
N GLY A 32 -19.45 -13.15 3.27
CA GLY A 32 -20.70 -12.40 3.37
C GLY A 32 -20.85 -11.32 2.30
N THR A 33 -19.77 -10.77 1.80
CA THR A 33 -19.73 -9.84 0.65
C THR A 33 -20.46 -10.37 -0.58
N PHE A 34 -20.48 -11.69 -0.77
CA PHE A 34 -21.10 -12.32 -1.95
C PHE A 34 -22.63 -12.48 -1.83
N ASN A 35 -23.22 -12.20 -0.69
CA ASN A 35 -24.66 -12.14 -0.56
C ASN A 35 -25.23 -10.99 -1.42
N PRO A 36 -26.34 -11.19 -2.17
CA PRO A 36 -26.98 -10.11 -2.94
C PRO A 36 -27.32 -8.86 -2.14
N HIS A 37 -27.54 -8.97 -0.82
CA HIS A 37 -27.75 -7.81 0.07
C HIS A 37 -26.53 -6.90 0.15
N THR A 38 -25.34 -7.44 -0.02
CA THR A 38 -24.09 -6.69 -0.12
C THR A 38 -23.74 -6.41 -1.57
N PHE A 39 -23.48 -7.45 -2.37
CA PHE A 39 -22.93 -7.30 -3.72
C PHE A 39 -23.80 -6.42 -4.64
N LEU A 40 -25.08 -6.73 -4.78
CA LEU A 40 -25.97 -5.98 -5.67
C LEU A 40 -26.41 -4.64 -5.05
N ARG A 41 -26.68 -4.61 -3.75
CA ARG A 41 -27.20 -3.41 -3.08
C ARG A 41 -26.16 -2.33 -2.81
N SER A 42 -24.88 -2.66 -2.86
CA SER A 42 -23.80 -1.64 -2.86
C SER A 42 -23.78 -0.78 -4.13
N LEU A 43 -24.45 -1.24 -5.19
CA LEU A 43 -24.50 -0.56 -6.49
C LEU A 43 -25.66 0.44 -6.58
N GLY A 44 -25.47 1.47 -7.43
CA GLY A 44 -26.47 2.51 -7.69
C GLY A 44 -26.67 3.47 -6.51
N PRO A 45 -27.56 4.48 -6.66
CA PRO A 45 -27.71 5.58 -5.71
C PRO A 45 -28.64 5.27 -4.52
N GLU A 46 -29.28 4.11 -4.49
CA GLU A 46 -30.26 3.78 -3.47
C GLU A 46 -29.62 3.60 -2.09
N PRO A 47 -30.11 4.23 -1.02
CA PRO A 47 -29.64 3.99 0.34
C PRO A 47 -30.00 2.57 0.79
N TRP A 48 -29.10 1.95 1.56
CA TRP A 48 -29.29 0.58 2.01
C TRP A 48 -28.51 0.29 3.29
N ASN A 49 -29.21 -0.04 4.36
CA ASN A 49 -28.62 -0.49 5.61
C ASN A 49 -29.16 -1.90 5.93
N VAL A 50 -28.25 -2.86 6.07
CA VAL A 50 -28.61 -4.26 6.32
C VAL A 50 -27.59 -4.91 7.24
N ALA A 51 -28.06 -5.85 8.06
CA ALA A 51 -27.21 -6.69 8.89
C ALA A 51 -27.73 -8.13 8.86
N TYR A 52 -26.83 -9.12 8.77
CA TYR A 52 -27.21 -10.53 8.69
C TYR A 52 -26.06 -11.46 9.08
N VAL A 53 -26.41 -12.65 9.55
CA VAL A 53 -25.44 -13.76 9.70
C VAL A 53 -25.25 -14.44 8.37
N GLU A 54 -24.01 -14.79 8.03
CA GLU A 54 -23.69 -15.46 6.77
C GLU A 54 -22.79 -16.67 7.00
N PRO A 55 -23.30 -17.89 6.76
CA PRO A 55 -22.46 -19.09 6.68
C PRO A 55 -21.55 -18.98 5.46
N CYS A 56 -20.24 -19.15 5.66
CA CYS A 56 -19.22 -19.06 4.62
C CYS A 56 -18.47 -20.37 4.49
N ARG A 57 -18.01 -20.69 3.26
CA ARG A 57 -17.19 -21.87 2.96
C ARG A 57 -15.97 -21.48 2.15
N ARG A 58 -14.80 -21.82 2.68
CA ARG A 58 -13.50 -21.68 2.03
C ARG A 58 -12.83 -23.06 2.00
N PRO A 59 -13.01 -23.85 0.93
CA PRO A 59 -12.46 -25.19 0.85
C PRO A 59 -10.95 -25.30 1.15
N SER A 60 -10.16 -24.28 0.73
CA SER A 60 -8.72 -24.22 0.99
C SER A 60 -8.33 -24.01 2.46
N ASP A 61 -9.26 -23.52 3.30
CA ASP A 61 -9.03 -23.25 4.73
C ASP A 61 -9.34 -24.46 5.62
N GLY A 62 -9.81 -25.57 5.07
CA GLY A 62 -10.06 -26.81 5.82
C GLY A 62 -8.78 -27.31 6.50
N ARG A 63 -8.92 -27.85 7.72
CA ARG A 63 -7.81 -28.38 8.54
C ARG A 63 -8.19 -29.67 9.28
N TYR A 64 -9.15 -30.42 8.76
CA TYR A 64 -9.62 -31.70 9.35
C TYR A 64 -10.07 -31.57 10.81
N GLY A 65 -10.34 -30.35 11.30
CA GLY A 65 -10.67 -30.09 12.70
C GLY A 65 -9.47 -30.07 13.66
N ASP A 66 -8.25 -30.13 13.13
CA ASP A 66 -7.02 -30.14 13.96
C ASP A 66 -6.50 -28.77 14.30
N ASN A 67 -6.94 -27.70 13.60
CA ASN A 67 -6.50 -26.33 13.86
C ASN A 67 -7.46 -25.61 14.83
N PRO A 68 -6.95 -24.88 15.84
CA PRO A 68 -7.78 -24.20 16.83
C PRO A 68 -8.53 -22.97 16.31
N ASN A 69 -8.09 -22.34 15.18
CA ASN A 69 -8.58 -21.05 14.74
C ASN A 69 -8.98 -21.00 13.25
N ARG A 70 -8.72 -22.03 12.46
CA ARG A 70 -9.00 -22.05 11.03
C ARG A 70 -9.96 -23.18 10.67
N LEU A 71 -11.01 -22.84 9.92
CA LEU A 71 -12.06 -23.73 9.49
C LEU A 71 -12.38 -23.51 8.02
N GLY A 72 -12.72 -24.58 7.30
CA GLY A 72 -13.26 -24.54 5.94
C GLY A 72 -14.69 -24.00 5.88
N ALA A 73 -15.44 -24.08 6.99
CA ALA A 73 -16.78 -23.52 7.12
C ALA A 73 -16.90 -22.73 8.43
N TYR A 74 -17.35 -21.49 8.37
CA TYR A 74 -17.45 -20.56 9.50
C TYR A 74 -18.56 -19.55 9.29
N TYR A 75 -18.85 -18.72 10.32
CA TYR A 75 -19.89 -17.72 10.29
C TYR A 75 -19.35 -16.30 10.32
N GLN A 76 -19.87 -15.45 9.45
CA GLN A 76 -19.63 -14.01 9.49
C GLN A 76 -20.92 -13.30 9.92
N PHE A 77 -20.79 -12.18 10.62
CA PHE A 77 -21.89 -11.24 10.74
C PHE A 77 -21.58 -10.04 9.87
N GLN A 78 -22.42 -9.83 8.85
CA GLN A 78 -22.22 -8.85 7.80
C GLN A 78 -23.08 -7.62 8.03
N VAL A 79 -22.50 -6.44 7.89
CA VAL A 79 -23.24 -5.17 7.95
C VAL A 79 -22.87 -4.31 6.76
N ILE A 80 -23.86 -3.71 6.11
CA ILE A 80 -23.68 -2.71 5.05
C ILE A 80 -24.43 -1.45 5.46
N LEU A 81 -23.73 -0.32 5.40
CA LEU A 81 -24.27 1.02 5.58
C LEU A 81 -24.00 1.84 4.32
N LYS A 82 -25.04 2.26 3.63
CA LYS A 82 -24.98 3.02 2.38
C LYS A 82 -25.94 4.19 2.34
N PRO A 83 -25.49 5.44 2.18
CA PRO A 83 -24.09 5.84 2.17
C PRO A 83 -23.38 5.52 3.48
N SER A 84 -22.04 5.39 3.46
CA SER A 84 -21.28 5.22 4.70
C SER A 84 -21.48 6.47 5.59
N PRO A 85 -22.00 6.33 6.83
CA PRO A 85 -22.14 7.47 7.72
C PRO A 85 -20.76 7.92 8.26
N ALA A 86 -20.66 9.18 8.65
CA ALA A 86 -19.42 9.73 9.19
C ALA A 86 -19.00 9.05 10.51
N ASP A 87 -19.96 8.58 11.31
CA ASP A 87 -19.75 7.93 12.62
C ASP A 87 -19.74 6.39 12.54
N VAL A 88 -19.47 5.82 11.37
CA VAL A 88 -19.57 4.36 11.17
C VAL A 88 -18.61 3.58 12.07
N LEU A 89 -17.41 4.08 12.28
CA LEU A 89 -16.40 3.44 13.13
C LEU A 89 -16.82 3.48 14.61
N GLU A 90 -17.36 4.59 15.05
CA GLU A 90 -17.93 4.75 16.40
C GLU A 90 -19.12 3.83 16.63
N ARG A 91 -19.99 3.64 15.63
CA ARG A 91 -21.08 2.65 15.68
C ARG A 91 -20.54 1.24 15.84
N TYR A 92 -19.51 0.89 15.08
CA TYR A 92 -18.84 -0.40 15.19
C TYR A 92 -18.32 -0.63 16.62
N LEU A 93 -17.59 0.34 17.19
CA LEU A 93 -17.01 0.26 18.53
C LEU A 93 -18.11 0.16 19.62
N ARG A 94 -19.22 0.88 19.46
CA ARG A 94 -20.40 0.70 20.33
C ARG A 94 -20.98 -0.70 20.22
N GLY A 95 -20.95 -1.29 19.02
CA GLY A 95 -21.32 -2.69 18.79
C GLY A 95 -20.46 -3.66 19.61
N LEU A 96 -19.14 -3.49 19.61
CA LEU A 96 -18.23 -4.30 20.44
C LEU A 96 -18.54 -4.12 21.93
N THR A 97 -18.80 -2.90 22.37
CA THR A 97 -19.19 -2.61 23.76
C THR A 97 -20.51 -3.29 24.15
N ALA A 98 -21.49 -3.31 23.24
CA ALA A 98 -22.76 -4.00 23.45
C ALA A 98 -22.59 -5.53 23.60
N LEU A 99 -21.52 -6.10 23.07
CA LEU A 99 -21.12 -7.50 23.26
C LEU A 99 -20.38 -7.74 24.58
N GLY A 100 -20.03 -6.69 25.32
CA GLY A 100 -19.26 -6.78 26.56
C GLY A 100 -17.75 -6.60 26.38
N ILE A 101 -17.26 -6.34 25.17
CA ILE A 101 -15.85 -6.02 24.90
C ILE A 101 -15.65 -4.53 25.21
N ARG A 102 -14.90 -4.23 26.26
CA ARG A 102 -14.59 -2.85 26.66
C ARG A 102 -13.31 -2.38 26.03
N PRO A 103 -13.34 -1.42 25.08
CA PRO A 103 -12.13 -1.02 24.32
C PRO A 103 -10.93 -0.58 25.16
N ARG A 104 -11.15 -0.12 26.39
CA ARG A 104 -10.07 0.30 27.29
C ARG A 104 -9.32 -0.87 27.94
N ASP A 105 -9.89 -2.07 27.94
CA ASP A 105 -9.28 -3.25 28.52
C ASP A 105 -8.38 -4.00 27.53
N HIS A 106 -8.47 -3.63 26.26
CA HIS A 106 -7.86 -4.32 25.13
C HIS A 106 -6.94 -3.43 24.30
N ASP A 107 -6.10 -4.03 23.47
CA ASP A 107 -5.39 -3.35 22.40
C ASP A 107 -6.17 -3.49 21.10
N ILE A 108 -6.96 -2.48 20.77
CA ILE A 108 -7.71 -2.43 19.51
C ILE A 108 -6.91 -1.63 18.50
N ARG A 109 -6.54 -2.27 17.38
CA ARG A 109 -5.81 -1.64 16.28
C ARG A 109 -6.59 -1.72 14.98
N PHE A 110 -6.39 -0.71 14.16
CA PHE A 110 -6.90 -0.62 12.80
C PHE A 110 -5.71 -0.78 11.86
N VAL A 111 -5.48 -2.03 11.44
CA VAL A 111 -4.35 -2.41 10.58
C VAL A 111 -4.78 -2.24 9.14
N GLU A 112 -3.94 -1.61 8.32
CA GLU A 112 -4.23 -1.36 6.91
C GLU A 112 -4.66 -2.63 6.18
N ASP A 113 -5.80 -2.55 5.49
CA ASP A 113 -6.24 -3.56 4.53
C ASP A 113 -6.66 -2.92 3.22
N ASP A 114 -6.00 -3.33 2.16
CA ASP A 114 -6.35 -3.02 0.77
C ASP A 114 -7.20 -4.16 0.23
N TRP A 115 -8.41 -4.30 0.75
CA TRP A 115 -9.28 -5.43 0.45
C TRP A 115 -9.67 -5.52 -1.02
N GLU A 116 -9.51 -6.70 -1.60
CA GLU A 116 -10.01 -6.99 -2.93
C GLU A 116 -10.53 -8.42 -3.08
N SER A 117 -11.55 -8.58 -3.90
CA SER A 117 -12.04 -9.88 -4.34
C SER A 117 -11.99 -9.95 -5.87
N PRO A 118 -10.92 -10.54 -6.42
CA PRO A 118 -10.73 -10.64 -7.86
C PRO A 118 -11.84 -11.39 -8.58
N THR A 119 -12.47 -12.39 -7.96
CA THR A 119 -13.53 -13.20 -8.54
C THR A 119 -14.82 -12.42 -8.78
N VAL A 120 -15.16 -11.49 -7.92
CA VAL A 120 -16.35 -10.65 -8.07
C VAL A 120 -16.03 -9.22 -8.53
N GLY A 121 -14.76 -8.91 -8.79
CA GLY A 121 -14.36 -7.58 -9.27
C GLY A 121 -14.71 -6.46 -8.29
N ALA A 122 -14.57 -6.75 -7.00
CA ALA A 122 -14.80 -5.80 -5.93
C ALA A 122 -13.49 -5.42 -5.24
N TRP A 123 -13.37 -4.15 -4.84
CA TRP A 123 -12.26 -3.67 -4.03
C TRP A 123 -12.67 -2.46 -3.19
N GLY A 124 -11.98 -2.30 -2.09
CA GLY A 124 -12.15 -1.17 -1.19
C GLY A 124 -10.93 -0.96 -0.32
N LEU A 125 -10.94 0.12 0.45
CA LEU A 125 -9.90 0.46 1.41
C LEU A 125 -10.50 0.49 2.80
N GLY A 126 -9.72 0.07 3.77
CA GLY A 126 -10.18 0.02 5.15
C GLY A 126 -9.13 -0.55 6.08
N TRP A 127 -9.60 -1.38 6.99
CA TRP A 127 -8.76 -2.00 8.02
C TRP A 127 -9.21 -3.42 8.34
N GLU A 128 -8.27 -4.24 8.72
CA GLU A 128 -8.50 -5.32 9.67
C GLU A 128 -8.56 -4.71 11.06
N VAL A 129 -9.62 -4.97 11.80
CA VAL A 129 -9.70 -4.58 13.21
C VAL A 129 -9.14 -5.72 14.05
N TRP A 130 -8.03 -5.46 14.69
CA TRP A 130 -7.36 -6.41 15.56
C TRP A 130 -7.71 -6.15 17.02
N LEU A 131 -8.12 -7.19 17.72
CA LEU A 131 -8.32 -7.21 19.17
C LEU A 131 -7.18 -8.05 19.76
N ASP A 132 -6.30 -7.43 20.52
CA ASP A 132 -5.16 -8.08 21.17
C ASP A 132 -4.35 -8.94 20.17
N GLY A 133 -4.06 -8.38 18.99
CA GLY A 133 -3.28 -9.03 17.94
C GLY A 133 -4.05 -9.96 17.01
N MET A 134 -5.31 -10.31 17.30
CA MET A 134 -6.16 -11.15 16.44
C MET A 134 -7.14 -10.30 15.63
N GLU A 135 -7.13 -10.47 14.32
CA GLU A 135 -8.18 -9.93 13.46
C GLU A 135 -9.54 -10.50 13.86
N ILE A 136 -10.46 -9.63 14.28
CA ILE A 136 -11.84 -10.00 14.63
C ILE A 136 -12.86 -9.48 13.62
N THR A 137 -12.50 -8.47 12.83
CA THR A 137 -13.43 -7.81 11.91
C THR A 137 -12.64 -7.24 10.73
N GLN A 138 -13.19 -7.41 9.54
CA GLN A 138 -12.78 -6.67 8.35
C GLN A 138 -13.72 -5.49 8.13
N PHE A 139 -13.16 -4.32 7.92
CA PHE A 139 -13.89 -3.07 7.73
C PHE A 139 -13.47 -2.44 6.40
N THR A 140 -14.41 -2.25 5.47
CA THR A 140 -14.08 -1.84 4.10
C THR A 140 -15.01 -0.74 3.59
N TYR A 141 -14.46 0.31 3.03
CA TYR A 141 -15.20 1.28 2.22
C TYR A 141 -15.14 0.86 0.74
N PHE A 142 -16.24 0.35 0.21
CA PHE A 142 -16.28 -0.12 -1.18
C PHE A 142 -16.10 1.02 -2.17
N GLN A 143 -15.05 0.92 -2.96
CA GLN A 143 -14.82 1.83 -4.09
C GLN A 143 -15.43 1.29 -5.38
N GLN A 144 -15.44 -0.04 -5.54
CA GLN A 144 -15.95 -0.72 -6.70
C GLN A 144 -16.52 -2.10 -6.33
N VAL A 145 -17.61 -2.50 -6.96
CA VAL A 145 -18.21 -3.83 -6.84
C VAL A 145 -18.68 -4.30 -8.23
N GLY A 146 -18.34 -5.52 -8.60
CA GLY A 146 -18.69 -6.04 -9.93
C GLY A 146 -18.07 -5.25 -11.08
N GLY A 147 -16.95 -4.59 -10.87
CA GLY A 147 -16.35 -3.70 -11.88
C GLY A 147 -17.07 -2.36 -12.05
N VAL A 148 -18.10 -2.08 -11.25
CA VAL A 148 -18.90 -0.83 -11.25
C VAL A 148 -18.52 0.00 -10.04
N GLU A 149 -18.29 1.29 -10.26
CA GLU A 149 -17.94 2.25 -9.18
C GLU A 149 -19.11 2.42 -8.20
N CYS A 150 -18.83 2.39 -6.89
CA CYS A 150 -19.81 2.62 -5.85
C CYS A 150 -20.05 4.12 -5.63
N LYS A 151 -21.27 4.58 -5.91
CA LYS A 151 -21.74 5.95 -5.68
C LYS A 151 -23.20 5.93 -5.16
N PRO A 152 -23.42 6.29 -3.90
CA PRO A 152 -22.47 6.61 -2.84
C PRO A 152 -21.64 5.40 -2.38
N VAL A 153 -20.57 5.66 -1.64
CA VAL A 153 -19.71 4.63 -1.06
C VAL A 153 -20.41 3.95 0.10
N SER A 154 -20.34 2.61 0.15
CA SER A 154 -20.82 1.82 1.28
C SER A 154 -19.69 1.50 2.24
N ALA A 155 -19.99 1.48 3.55
CA ALA A 155 -19.14 0.83 4.53
C ALA A 155 -19.62 -0.60 4.73
N GLU A 156 -18.71 -1.56 4.60
CA GLU A 156 -18.90 -2.96 4.95
C GLU A 156 -18.20 -3.26 6.27
N ILE A 157 -18.88 -3.96 7.17
CA ILE A 157 -18.33 -4.44 8.44
C ILE A 157 -18.59 -5.95 8.49
N THR A 158 -17.53 -6.72 8.49
CA THR A 158 -17.57 -8.19 8.47
C THR A 158 -16.96 -8.74 9.75
N TYR A 159 -17.81 -9.06 10.73
CA TYR A 159 -17.36 -9.65 11.99
C TYR A 159 -17.06 -11.15 11.82
N GLY A 160 -15.92 -11.59 12.33
CA GLY A 160 -15.57 -13.00 12.48
C GLY A 160 -16.16 -13.55 13.78
N LEU A 161 -17.31 -14.22 13.69
CA LEU A 161 -18.09 -14.58 14.88
C LEU A 161 -17.35 -15.55 15.80
N GLU A 162 -16.65 -16.54 15.27
CA GLU A 162 -15.89 -17.51 16.04
C GLU A 162 -14.79 -16.84 16.87
N ARG A 163 -14.02 -15.95 16.21
CA ARG A 163 -12.91 -15.23 16.86
C ARG A 163 -13.41 -14.33 18.00
N ILE A 164 -14.51 -13.60 17.76
CA ILE A 164 -15.14 -12.78 18.80
C ILE A 164 -15.68 -13.66 19.94
N ALA A 165 -16.31 -14.79 19.63
CA ALA A 165 -16.82 -15.72 20.62
C ALA A 165 -15.72 -16.30 21.49
N MET A 166 -14.54 -16.61 20.93
CA MET A 166 -13.37 -17.08 21.67
C MET A 166 -12.94 -16.07 22.73
N TYR A 167 -12.88 -14.79 22.41
CA TYR A 167 -12.59 -13.73 23.40
C TYR A 167 -13.65 -13.64 24.48
N LEU A 168 -14.94 -13.68 24.09
CA LEU A 168 -16.04 -13.55 25.04
C LEU A 168 -16.17 -14.76 25.97
N GLN A 169 -15.74 -15.94 25.54
CA GLN A 169 -15.81 -17.17 26.34
C GLN A 169 -14.48 -17.54 26.99
N GLY A 170 -13.38 -16.87 26.64
CA GLY A 170 -12.05 -17.14 27.18
C GLY A 170 -11.53 -18.55 26.80
N VAL A 171 -11.76 -18.96 25.54
CA VAL A 171 -11.29 -20.27 25.02
C VAL A 171 -10.27 -20.07 23.92
N ASP A 172 -9.33 -21.01 23.80
CA ASP A 172 -8.22 -20.95 22.84
C ASP A 172 -8.44 -21.83 21.61
N ASN A 173 -9.55 -22.56 21.56
CA ASN A 173 -9.92 -23.41 20.46
C ASN A 173 -11.38 -23.19 20.08
N ILE A 174 -11.65 -22.97 18.79
CA ILE A 174 -13.00 -22.76 18.25
C ILE A 174 -13.95 -23.90 18.63
N PHE A 175 -13.45 -25.13 18.63
CA PHE A 175 -14.27 -26.29 18.93
C PHE A 175 -14.72 -26.38 20.39
N ASP A 176 -14.10 -25.62 21.29
CA ASP A 176 -14.47 -25.57 22.71
C ASP A 176 -15.48 -24.47 23.02
N LEU A 177 -15.88 -23.68 22.02
CA LEU A 177 -16.94 -22.68 22.15
C LEU A 177 -18.26 -23.32 22.56
N GLU A 178 -18.92 -22.72 23.53
CA GLU A 178 -20.33 -23.02 23.82
C GLU A 178 -21.22 -22.41 22.73
N TRP A 179 -21.86 -23.28 21.96
CA TRP A 179 -22.82 -22.84 20.95
C TRP A 179 -24.09 -22.28 21.58
N GLY A 180 -24.70 -23.06 22.48
CA GLY A 180 -25.92 -22.75 23.19
C GLY A 180 -26.71 -24.02 23.49
N GLY A 181 -27.59 -23.95 24.48
CA GLY A 181 -28.39 -25.10 24.90
C GLY A 181 -27.55 -26.25 25.50
N GLY A 182 -26.36 -25.96 25.97
CA GLY A 182 -25.43 -26.93 26.55
C GLY A 182 -24.58 -27.71 25.51
N PHE A 183 -24.64 -27.31 24.23
CA PHE A 183 -23.83 -27.92 23.16
C PHE A 183 -22.59 -27.06 22.87
N THR A 184 -21.48 -27.72 22.57
CA THR A 184 -20.25 -27.11 22.10
C THR A 184 -20.22 -27.01 20.57
N TYR A 185 -19.36 -26.14 20.04
CA TYR A 185 -19.11 -26.02 18.61
C TYR A 185 -18.57 -27.34 18.04
N ARG A 186 -17.78 -28.08 18.82
CA ARG A 186 -17.25 -29.41 18.49
C ARG A 186 -18.36 -30.41 18.19
N GLU A 187 -19.34 -30.50 19.10
CA GLU A 187 -20.44 -31.46 18.95
C GLU A 187 -21.30 -31.19 17.71
N ILE A 188 -21.36 -29.95 17.26
CA ILE A 188 -22.17 -29.55 16.10
C ILE A 188 -21.39 -29.57 14.81
N HIS A 189 -20.13 -29.11 14.79
CA HIS A 189 -19.42 -28.76 13.55
C HIS A 189 -18.15 -29.57 13.28
N HIS A 190 -17.53 -30.25 14.26
CA HIS A 190 -16.24 -30.91 14.07
C HIS A 190 -16.30 -32.01 12.99
N GLN A 191 -17.29 -32.89 13.04
CA GLN A 191 -17.43 -33.95 12.03
C GLN A 191 -17.62 -33.34 10.63
N THR A 192 -18.42 -32.29 10.52
CA THR A 192 -18.64 -31.57 9.26
C THR A 192 -17.32 -31.01 8.72
N GLU A 193 -16.49 -30.42 9.57
CA GLU A 193 -15.16 -29.87 9.17
C GLU A 193 -14.24 -30.98 8.65
N VAL A 194 -14.17 -32.12 9.35
CA VAL A 194 -13.37 -33.29 8.93
C VAL A 194 -13.81 -33.78 7.55
N GLU A 195 -15.11 -34.01 7.36
CA GLU A 195 -15.66 -34.56 6.13
C GLU A 195 -15.50 -33.60 4.94
N TRP A 196 -15.74 -32.27 5.15
CA TRP A 196 -15.54 -31.28 4.10
C TRP A 196 -14.06 -31.05 3.76
N SER A 197 -13.15 -31.12 4.73
CA SER A 197 -11.73 -31.09 4.45
C SER A 197 -11.33 -32.29 3.59
N ARG A 198 -11.76 -33.49 3.98
CA ARG A 198 -11.50 -34.72 3.21
C ARG A 198 -12.08 -34.61 1.78
N TYR A 199 -13.32 -34.17 1.64
CA TYR A 199 -13.92 -33.95 0.32
C TYR A 199 -13.10 -32.98 -0.53
N SER A 200 -12.77 -31.82 0.04
CA SER A 200 -12.10 -30.74 -0.70
C SER A 200 -10.68 -31.09 -1.14
N PHE A 201 -9.95 -31.84 -0.32
CA PHE A 201 -8.55 -32.14 -0.60
C PHE A 201 -8.32 -33.51 -1.24
N GLU A 202 -9.22 -34.48 -1.02
CA GLU A 202 -8.97 -35.86 -1.38
C GLU A 202 -10.02 -36.44 -2.34
N GLU A 203 -11.32 -36.29 -2.06
CA GLU A 203 -12.38 -37.08 -2.65
C GLU A 203 -13.17 -36.36 -3.77
N ALA A 204 -13.06 -35.04 -3.89
CA ALA A 204 -13.82 -34.28 -4.91
C ALA A 204 -13.50 -34.76 -6.32
N ASP A 205 -14.53 -35.15 -7.05
CA ASP A 205 -14.44 -35.58 -8.46
C ASP A 205 -14.15 -34.38 -9.37
N VAL A 206 -12.92 -34.30 -9.82
CA VAL A 206 -12.39 -33.19 -10.61
C VAL A 206 -13.13 -33.02 -11.94
N ASP A 207 -13.42 -34.12 -12.65
CA ASP A 207 -14.10 -34.07 -13.97
C ASP A 207 -15.56 -33.63 -13.83
N ALA A 208 -16.24 -34.10 -12.79
CA ALA A 208 -17.59 -33.66 -12.46
C ALA A 208 -17.64 -32.17 -12.10
N LEU A 209 -16.64 -31.66 -11.34
CA LEU A 209 -16.55 -30.25 -10.97
C LEU A 209 -16.31 -29.36 -12.21
N PHE A 210 -15.40 -29.72 -13.12
CA PHE A 210 -15.19 -28.98 -14.36
C PHE A 210 -16.43 -28.96 -15.25
N SER A 211 -17.11 -30.10 -15.39
CA SER A 211 -18.36 -30.23 -16.16
C SER A 211 -19.45 -29.33 -15.56
N SER A 212 -19.61 -29.36 -14.25
CA SER A 212 -20.57 -28.52 -13.50
C SER A 212 -20.26 -27.05 -13.65
N PHE A 213 -18.99 -26.64 -13.54
CA PHE A 213 -18.56 -25.25 -13.75
C PHE A 213 -18.99 -24.75 -15.14
N LYS A 214 -18.74 -25.54 -16.18
CA LYS A 214 -19.12 -25.16 -17.56
C LYS A 214 -20.63 -25.01 -17.70
N MET A 215 -21.40 -25.92 -17.15
CA MET A 215 -22.87 -25.90 -17.20
C MET A 215 -23.41 -24.66 -16.46
N TYR A 216 -22.89 -24.33 -15.28
CA TYR A 216 -23.32 -23.17 -14.49
C TYR A 216 -22.91 -21.83 -15.13
N GLU A 217 -21.72 -21.78 -15.74
CA GLU A 217 -21.29 -20.61 -16.50
C GLU A 217 -22.25 -20.31 -17.67
N ASP A 218 -22.63 -21.32 -18.43
CA ASP A 218 -23.56 -21.18 -19.56
C ASP A 218 -24.97 -20.74 -19.09
N GLN A 219 -25.44 -21.28 -17.96
CA GLN A 219 -26.68 -20.81 -17.32
C GLN A 219 -26.60 -19.37 -16.86
N ALA A 220 -25.55 -18.99 -16.16
CA ALA A 220 -25.36 -17.62 -15.67
C ALA A 220 -25.42 -16.61 -16.83
N ARG A 221 -24.70 -16.86 -17.92
CA ARG A 221 -24.72 -16.02 -19.14
C ARG A 221 -26.11 -15.90 -19.75
N SER A 222 -26.75 -17.05 -20.00
CA SER A 222 -28.09 -17.09 -20.62
C SER A 222 -29.15 -16.38 -19.81
N LEU A 223 -29.06 -16.41 -18.48
CA LEU A 223 -30.02 -15.75 -17.59
C LEU A 223 -29.75 -14.24 -17.50
N ALA A 224 -28.48 -13.83 -17.45
CA ALA A 224 -28.09 -12.42 -17.47
C ALA A 224 -28.55 -11.72 -18.77
N ASP A 225 -28.38 -12.39 -19.93
CA ASP A 225 -28.86 -11.88 -21.24
C ASP A 225 -30.39 -11.67 -21.27
N LYS A 226 -31.12 -12.37 -20.41
CA LYS A 226 -32.59 -12.24 -20.25
C LYS A 226 -33.00 -11.23 -19.20
N GLY A 227 -32.07 -10.56 -18.56
CA GLY A 227 -32.34 -9.63 -17.45
C GLY A 227 -32.70 -10.31 -16.11
N LEU A 228 -32.49 -11.62 -15.97
CA LEU A 228 -32.81 -12.39 -14.78
C LEU A 228 -31.59 -12.40 -13.83
N VAL A 229 -31.34 -11.26 -13.18
CA VAL A 229 -30.11 -10.99 -12.43
C VAL A 229 -29.90 -11.96 -11.26
N PHE A 230 -30.92 -12.19 -10.41
CA PHE A 230 -30.75 -13.02 -9.21
C PHE A 230 -30.40 -14.47 -9.55
N PRO A 231 -31.12 -15.19 -10.43
CA PRO A 231 -30.70 -16.53 -10.81
C PRO A 231 -29.39 -16.56 -11.60
N ALA A 232 -29.06 -15.53 -12.38
CA ALA A 232 -27.77 -15.43 -13.05
C ALA A 232 -26.63 -15.33 -12.04
N TYR A 233 -26.81 -14.51 -11.01
CA TYR A 233 -25.85 -14.32 -9.94
C TYR A 233 -25.67 -15.59 -9.07
N ASP A 234 -26.76 -16.29 -8.79
CA ASP A 234 -26.73 -17.58 -8.10
C ASP A 234 -25.81 -18.60 -8.82
N PHE A 235 -25.95 -18.75 -10.15
CA PHE A 235 -25.07 -19.60 -10.92
C PHE A 235 -23.62 -19.08 -10.99
N ALA A 236 -23.41 -17.76 -10.98
CA ALA A 236 -22.06 -17.19 -10.91
C ALA A 236 -21.39 -17.53 -9.57
N MET A 237 -22.11 -17.50 -8.45
CA MET A 237 -21.61 -17.90 -7.14
C MET A 237 -21.32 -19.39 -7.06
N LYS A 238 -22.15 -20.25 -7.65
CA LYS A 238 -21.85 -21.69 -7.80
C LYS A 238 -20.57 -21.91 -8.59
N CYS A 239 -20.32 -21.15 -9.67
CA CYS A 239 -19.02 -21.18 -10.36
C CYS A 239 -17.85 -20.80 -9.44
N SER A 240 -18.04 -19.79 -8.59
CA SER A 240 -17.01 -19.37 -7.63
C SER A 240 -16.71 -20.47 -6.60
N HIS A 241 -17.72 -21.12 -6.07
CA HIS A 241 -17.53 -22.22 -5.12
C HIS A 241 -16.85 -23.45 -5.75
N LEU A 242 -17.26 -23.84 -6.96
CA LEU A 242 -16.62 -24.93 -7.70
C LEU A 242 -15.15 -24.62 -7.99
N PHE A 243 -14.85 -23.39 -8.37
CA PHE A 243 -13.47 -22.93 -8.55
C PHE A 243 -12.66 -23.09 -7.25
N ASN A 244 -13.18 -22.63 -6.11
CA ASN A 244 -12.51 -22.75 -4.82
C ASN A 244 -12.26 -24.24 -4.43
N THR A 245 -13.21 -25.14 -4.76
CA THR A 245 -13.05 -26.58 -4.51
C THR A 245 -12.00 -27.20 -5.43
N LEU A 246 -11.99 -26.83 -6.73
CA LEU A 246 -10.96 -27.27 -7.67
C LEU A 246 -9.56 -26.76 -7.30
N ASP A 247 -9.49 -25.52 -6.81
CA ASP A 247 -8.24 -24.89 -6.32
C ASP A 247 -7.72 -25.63 -5.08
N ALA A 248 -8.58 -25.88 -4.10
CA ALA A 248 -8.25 -26.68 -2.90
C ALA A 248 -7.81 -28.10 -3.25
N ARG A 249 -8.45 -28.74 -4.23
CA ARG A 249 -8.12 -30.08 -4.74
C ARG A 249 -6.78 -30.11 -5.48
N GLY A 250 -6.16 -28.93 -5.77
CA GLY A 250 -4.95 -28.83 -6.58
C GLY A 250 -5.15 -29.15 -8.06
N ALA A 251 -6.39 -29.11 -8.54
CA ALA A 251 -6.76 -29.45 -9.91
C ALA A 251 -6.61 -28.30 -10.91
N ILE A 252 -6.35 -27.09 -10.42
CA ILE A 252 -6.19 -25.87 -11.24
C ILE A 252 -4.76 -25.37 -11.10
N SER A 253 -4.06 -25.27 -12.22
CA SER A 253 -2.74 -24.64 -12.26
C SER A 253 -2.84 -23.12 -12.00
N VAL A 254 -1.76 -22.51 -11.55
CA VAL A 254 -1.70 -21.03 -11.29
C VAL A 254 -2.11 -20.22 -12.52
N ALA A 255 -1.79 -20.70 -13.74
CA ALA A 255 -2.20 -20.05 -14.98
C ALA A 255 -3.71 -20.14 -15.23
N GLU A 256 -4.26 -21.32 -15.02
CA GLU A 256 -5.68 -21.54 -15.17
C GLU A 256 -6.48 -20.81 -14.10
N ARG A 257 -5.93 -20.69 -12.89
CA ARG A 257 -6.53 -19.91 -11.79
C ARG A 257 -6.88 -18.49 -12.23
N ALA A 258 -5.94 -17.79 -12.86
CA ALA A 258 -6.19 -16.44 -13.38
C ALA A 258 -7.29 -16.41 -14.46
N ALA A 259 -7.35 -17.44 -15.31
CA ALA A 259 -8.39 -17.56 -16.32
C ALA A 259 -9.77 -17.83 -15.72
N TYR A 260 -9.87 -18.73 -14.73
CA TYR A 260 -11.13 -19.02 -14.02
C TYR A 260 -11.62 -17.80 -13.23
N ILE A 261 -10.73 -17.13 -12.51
CA ILE A 261 -11.03 -15.85 -11.84
C ILE A 261 -11.58 -14.83 -12.84
N GLY A 262 -10.95 -14.70 -14.01
CA GLY A 262 -11.43 -13.81 -15.07
C GLY A 262 -12.83 -14.17 -15.60
N ARG A 263 -13.14 -15.47 -15.73
CA ARG A 263 -14.46 -15.96 -16.16
C ARG A 263 -15.52 -15.58 -15.12
N ILE A 264 -15.29 -15.87 -13.84
CA ILE A 264 -16.22 -15.58 -12.74
C ILE A 264 -16.39 -14.04 -12.61
N ARG A 265 -15.30 -13.28 -12.69
CA ARG A 265 -15.34 -11.80 -12.68
C ARG A 265 -16.24 -11.25 -13.78
N ASN A 266 -16.14 -11.80 -14.99
CA ASN A 266 -16.99 -11.38 -16.10
C ASN A 266 -18.47 -11.68 -15.87
N LEU A 267 -18.81 -12.85 -15.28
CA LEU A 267 -20.18 -13.17 -14.88
C LEU A 267 -20.69 -12.19 -13.82
N SER A 268 -19.91 -11.95 -12.78
CA SER A 268 -20.26 -11.01 -11.71
C SER A 268 -20.44 -9.60 -12.23
N LYS A 269 -19.57 -9.15 -13.15
CA LYS A 269 -19.68 -7.85 -13.82
C LYS A 269 -20.97 -7.75 -14.63
N THR A 270 -21.29 -8.75 -15.44
CA THR A 270 -22.53 -8.76 -16.21
C THR A 270 -23.76 -8.69 -15.29
N CYS A 271 -23.77 -9.44 -14.18
CA CYS A 271 -24.85 -9.34 -13.19
C CYS A 271 -24.96 -7.96 -12.56
N ALA A 272 -23.82 -7.33 -12.22
CA ALA A 272 -23.78 -5.99 -11.63
C ALA A 272 -24.32 -4.92 -12.59
N GLU A 273 -23.85 -4.92 -13.85
CA GLU A 273 -24.30 -4.00 -14.89
C GLU A 273 -25.80 -4.18 -15.20
N THR A 274 -26.27 -5.43 -15.31
CA THR A 274 -27.68 -5.72 -15.52
C THR A 274 -28.53 -5.28 -14.34
N TRP A 275 -28.07 -5.48 -13.10
CA TRP A 275 -28.75 -4.99 -11.90
C TRP A 275 -28.94 -3.48 -11.91
N VAL A 276 -27.86 -2.72 -12.17
CA VAL A 276 -27.91 -1.26 -12.22
C VAL A 276 -28.90 -0.80 -13.29
N ALA A 277 -28.83 -1.37 -14.50
CA ALA A 277 -29.73 -1.03 -15.59
C ALA A 277 -31.19 -1.32 -15.28
N GLU A 278 -31.51 -2.46 -14.63
CA GLU A 278 -32.89 -2.78 -14.24
C GLU A 278 -33.38 -1.88 -13.11
N ARG A 279 -32.55 -1.51 -12.13
CA ARG A 279 -32.94 -0.56 -11.09
C ARG A 279 -33.18 0.84 -11.65
N GLU A 280 -32.38 1.27 -12.62
CA GLU A 280 -32.55 2.54 -13.31
C GLU A 280 -33.89 2.58 -14.07
N LYS A 281 -34.25 1.53 -14.83
CA LYS A 281 -35.54 1.41 -15.51
C LYS A 281 -36.72 1.50 -14.54
N LEU A 282 -36.56 0.99 -13.32
CA LEU A 282 -37.58 1.09 -12.26
C LEU A 282 -37.57 2.47 -11.58
N GLY A 283 -36.68 3.40 -11.96
CA GLY A 283 -36.55 4.74 -11.41
C GLY A 283 -36.08 4.77 -9.95
N TRP A 284 -35.25 3.80 -9.53
CA TRP A 284 -34.69 3.75 -8.19
C TRP A 284 -35.74 3.76 -7.06
N PRO A 285 -36.59 2.75 -6.91
CA PRO A 285 -37.78 2.79 -6.03
C PRO A 285 -37.50 3.11 -4.56
N ILE A 286 -36.32 2.69 -4.02
CA ILE A 286 -35.97 2.98 -2.63
C ILE A 286 -35.62 4.46 -2.45
N LEU A 287 -34.94 5.06 -3.43
CA LEU A 287 -34.59 6.48 -3.40
C LEU A 287 -35.84 7.36 -3.43
N GLN A 288 -36.84 7.02 -4.24
CA GLN A 288 -38.13 7.72 -4.27
C GLN A 288 -38.88 7.64 -2.93
N ARG A 289 -38.82 6.47 -2.27
CA ARG A 289 -39.46 6.27 -0.97
C ARG A 289 -38.84 7.11 0.14
N THR A 290 -37.49 7.27 0.12
CA THR A 290 -36.79 8.09 1.12
C THR A 290 -37.04 9.60 0.94
N GLN A 291 -37.29 10.05 -0.29
CA GLN A 291 -37.66 11.44 -0.56
C GLN A 291 -39.10 11.80 -0.11
N THR A 292 -39.97 10.80 -0.02
CA THR A 292 -41.39 11.00 0.39
C THR A 292 -41.66 10.80 1.90
N ALA A 293 -40.81 10.04 2.58
CA ALA A 293 -40.86 9.85 4.02
C ALA A 293 -39.91 10.86 4.70
N ALA A 294 -40.50 11.86 5.39
CA ALA A 294 -39.72 12.60 6.40
C ALA A 294 -39.06 11.57 7.32
N ALA A 295 -37.75 11.65 7.48
CA ALA A 295 -37.00 10.71 8.31
C ALA A 295 -37.66 10.58 9.68
N PRO A 296 -37.91 9.35 10.20
CA PRO A 296 -38.28 9.21 11.59
C PRO A 296 -37.11 9.80 12.39
N ALA A 297 -37.44 10.73 13.28
CA ALA A 297 -36.49 11.27 14.24
C ALA A 297 -35.85 10.08 14.97
N VAL A 298 -34.59 9.80 14.72
CA VAL A 298 -33.80 8.93 15.57
C VAL A 298 -33.82 9.58 16.95
N PRO A 299 -34.18 8.88 18.03
CA PRO A 299 -34.02 9.46 19.33
C PRO A 299 -32.56 9.87 19.51
N ASP A 300 -32.34 11.15 19.73
CA ASP A 300 -31.03 11.72 20.03
C ASP A 300 -30.66 11.31 21.47
N ASP A 301 -30.12 10.11 21.59
CA ASP A 301 -29.47 9.63 22.80
C ASP A 301 -27.95 9.71 22.64
N SER A 302 -27.49 10.64 21.80
CA SER A 302 -26.11 11.05 21.77
C SER A 302 -25.88 11.98 22.97
N GLY A 303 -25.40 11.43 24.07
CA GLY A 303 -24.67 12.18 25.08
C GLY A 303 -23.34 12.78 24.57
N VAL A 304 -23.23 13.03 23.28
CA VAL A 304 -22.25 13.86 22.61
C VAL A 304 -22.91 15.24 22.53
N GLY A 305 -22.53 16.10 23.47
CA GLY A 305 -23.07 17.44 23.65
C GLY A 305 -23.28 18.17 22.34
N GLY A 306 -24.53 18.61 22.12
CA GLY A 306 -24.87 19.53 21.06
C GLY A 306 -23.92 20.70 21.05
N PHE A 307 -23.59 21.18 19.87
CA PHE A 307 -22.85 22.42 19.67
C PHE A 307 -23.58 23.54 20.42
N ASP A 308 -23.05 23.93 21.58
CA ASP A 308 -23.58 25.08 22.33
C ASP A 308 -23.06 26.34 21.65
N GLU A 309 -23.92 27.04 20.91
CA GLU A 309 -23.67 28.34 20.30
C GLU A 309 -23.52 29.49 21.31
N THR A 310 -23.22 29.24 22.57
CA THR A 310 -22.94 30.31 23.49
C THR A 310 -21.57 30.91 23.25
N MET A 311 -21.51 31.93 22.41
CA MET A 311 -20.39 32.82 22.22
C MET A 311 -19.91 33.41 23.55
N SER A 312 -18.72 33.07 23.99
CA SER A 312 -18.07 33.75 25.10
C SER A 312 -17.63 35.19 24.69
N LEU A 313 -17.53 36.08 25.66
CA LEU A 313 -17.04 37.48 25.45
C LEU A 313 -15.63 37.52 24.80
N SER A 314 -14.85 36.46 24.91
CA SER A 314 -13.57 36.28 24.22
C SER A 314 -13.69 36.20 22.68
N ASP A 315 -14.79 35.66 22.16
CA ASP A 315 -15.01 35.52 20.73
C ASP A 315 -15.27 36.87 20.05
N GLY A 316 -15.89 37.81 20.76
CA GLY A 316 -16.10 39.17 20.25
C GLY A 316 -14.79 39.96 20.10
N VAL A 317 -13.86 39.79 21.02
CA VAL A 317 -12.53 40.45 20.96
C VAL A 317 -11.69 39.77 19.85
N LEU A 318 -11.78 38.44 19.72
CA LEU A 318 -11.09 37.71 18.68
C LEU A 318 -11.66 38.05 17.28
N ALA A 319 -12.98 38.19 17.15
CA ALA A 319 -13.63 38.62 15.92
C ALA A 319 -13.25 40.06 15.53
N ALA A 320 -13.14 40.97 16.47
CA ALA A 320 -12.70 42.33 16.24
C ALA A 320 -11.21 42.41 15.84
N ALA A 321 -10.35 41.65 16.50
CA ALA A 321 -8.94 41.48 16.10
C ALA A 321 -8.80 40.85 14.72
N THR A 322 -9.64 39.88 14.40
CA THR A 322 -9.71 39.24 13.10
C THR A 322 -10.18 40.22 12.00
N GLN A 323 -11.14 41.08 12.29
CA GLN A 323 -11.56 42.13 11.35
C GLN A 323 -10.48 43.17 11.08
N LEU A 324 -9.73 43.58 12.11
CA LEU A 324 -8.62 44.49 11.95
C LEU A 324 -7.46 43.89 11.15
N ALA A 325 -7.17 42.64 11.41
CA ALA A 325 -6.15 41.89 10.67
C ALA A 325 -6.50 41.63 9.19
N ASN A 326 -7.78 41.77 8.84
CA ASN A 326 -8.28 41.62 7.47
C ASN A 326 -8.16 42.91 6.62
N THR A 327 -7.59 43.97 7.12
CA THR A 327 -7.27 45.16 6.34
C THR A 327 -5.77 45.20 6.03
N GLU A 328 -5.37 45.73 4.89
CA GLU A 328 -3.94 45.94 4.56
C GLU A 328 -3.17 46.66 5.70
N ALA A 329 -3.76 47.70 6.25
CA ALA A 329 -3.17 48.46 7.36
C ALA A 329 -3.10 47.63 8.65
N GLY A 330 -4.09 46.82 8.95
CA GLY A 330 -4.11 45.94 10.11
C GLY A 330 -3.13 44.77 9.96
N ALA A 331 -3.05 44.17 8.76
CA ALA A 331 -2.08 43.09 8.50
C ALA A 331 -0.64 43.58 8.54
N ALA A 332 -0.35 44.79 8.05
CA ALA A 332 0.99 45.38 8.13
C ALA A 332 1.45 45.72 9.55
N ALA A 333 0.52 45.85 10.51
CA ALA A 333 0.82 46.10 11.92
C ALA A 333 1.05 44.82 12.73
N ILE A 334 0.79 43.63 12.19
CA ILE A 334 0.91 42.32 12.84
C ILE A 334 2.33 41.77 12.61
N ALA A 335 2.98 41.30 13.66
CA ALA A 335 4.28 40.62 13.56
C ALA A 335 4.10 39.25 12.82
N PRO A 336 5.17 38.73 12.18
CA PRO A 336 5.17 37.37 11.65
C PRO A 336 4.72 36.36 12.71
N ALA A 337 3.90 35.43 12.32
CA ALA A 337 3.25 34.45 13.21
C ALA A 337 3.50 33.00 12.77
N GLN A 338 3.30 32.06 13.66
CA GLN A 338 3.36 30.65 13.32
C GLN A 338 2.05 30.25 12.60
N LEU A 339 2.19 29.55 11.46
CA LEU A 339 1.10 28.81 10.83
C LEU A 339 1.05 27.42 11.44
N LEU A 340 -0.09 27.01 11.95
CA LEU A 340 -0.36 25.66 12.45
C LEU A 340 -1.52 25.05 11.65
N LEU A 341 -1.29 23.87 11.09
CA LEU A 341 -2.30 23.06 10.41
C LEU A 341 -2.31 21.66 11.02
N GLU A 342 -3.47 21.19 11.47
CA GLU A 342 -3.71 19.79 11.83
C GLU A 342 -4.85 19.25 10.95
N ILE A 343 -4.61 18.07 10.35
CA ILE A 343 -5.59 17.31 9.58
C ILE A 343 -5.87 16.04 10.38
N GLY A 344 -7.03 15.96 11.00
CA GLY A 344 -7.48 14.82 11.79
C GLY A 344 -8.27 13.84 10.95
N THR A 345 -7.92 12.57 11.04
CA THR A 345 -8.46 11.51 10.18
C THR A 345 -8.80 10.26 10.98
N GLU A 346 -9.38 9.29 10.33
CA GLU A 346 -9.28 7.90 10.76
C GLU A 346 -7.86 7.37 10.49
N GLU A 347 -7.55 6.15 10.95
CA GLU A 347 -6.19 5.62 10.98
C GLU A 347 -5.56 5.53 9.59
N ILE A 348 -4.57 6.39 9.35
CA ILE A 348 -3.75 6.41 8.13
C ILE A 348 -2.77 5.24 8.18
N PRO A 349 -2.59 4.50 7.07
CA PRO A 349 -1.57 3.46 7.00
C PRO A 349 -0.17 3.94 7.42
N ALA A 350 0.49 3.20 8.30
CA ALA A 350 1.80 3.58 8.84
C ALA A 350 2.82 3.92 7.73
N ARG A 351 2.84 3.14 6.65
CA ARG A 351 3.74 3.33 5.50
C ARG A 351 3.50 4.63 4.72
N PHE A 352 2.35 5.29 4.90
CA PHE A 352 2.04 6.55 4.20
C PHE A 352 2.52 7.78 4.98
N LEU A 353 2.67 7.69 6.30
CA LEU A 353 2.87 8.84 7.20
C LEU A 353 4.09 9.68 6.83
N LYS A 354 5.28 9.06 6.67
CA LYS A 354 6.51 9.80 6.30
C LYS A 354 6.39 10.52 4.95
N GLY A 355 5.73 9.88 3.99
CA GLY A 355 5.48 10.47 2.68
C GLY A 355 4.52 11.66 2.77
N ALA A 356 3.48 11.53 3.58
CA ALA A 356 2.48 12.56 3.80
C ALA A 356 3.06 13.78 4.53
N GLU A 357 3.86 13.57 5.58
CA GLU A 357 4.59 14.65 6.27
C GLU A 357 5.44 15.48 5.31
N ARG A 358 6.23 14.83 4.48
CA ARG A 358 7.04 15.49 3.45
C ARG A 358 6.17 16.26 2.46
N SER A 359 5.11 15.63 1.98
CA SER A 359 4.26 16.22 0.94
C SER A 359 3.48 17.43 1.44
N VAL A 360 2.90 17.39 2.64
CA VAL A 360 2.20 18.55 3.21
C VAL A 360 3.14 19.72 3.44
N LYS A 361 4.36 19.45 3.91
CA LYS A 361 5.41 20.46 4.06
C LYS A 361 5.77 21.09 2.72
N ASP A 362 6.11 20.28 1.72
CA ASP A 362 6.55 20.75 0.40
C ASP A 362 5.46 21.54 -0.32
N LEU A 363 4.19 21.16 -0.17
CA LEU A 363 3.06 21.86 -0.77
C LEU A 363 2.85 23.23 -0.14
N LEU A 364 2.87 23.31 1.20
CA LEU A 364 2.63 24.58 1.90
C LEU A 364 3.81 25.54 1.73
N VAL A 365 5.05 25.06 1.88
CA VAL A 365 6.26 25.87 1.68
C VAL A 365 6.28 26.43 0.25
N ARG A 366 6.05 25.57 -0.76
CA ARG A 366 6.00 26.04 -2.14
C ARG A 366 4.90 27.08 -2.36
N PHE A 367 3.72 26.87 -1.79
CA PHE A 367 2.64 27.86 -1.87
C PHE A 367 3.04 29.21 -1.30
N LEU A 368 3.67 29.24 -0.12
CA LEU A 368 4.15 30.49 0.51
C LEU A 368 5.23 31.17 -0.34
N ASP A 369 6.17 30.39 -0.89
CA ASP A 369 7.21 30.89 -1.80
C ASP A 369 6.62 31.49 -3.07
N ASP A 370 5.72 30.77 -3.72
CA ASP A 370 5.06 31.19 -4.97
C ASP A 370 4.17 32.43 -4.77
N ALA A 371 3.54 32.54 -3.59
CA ALA A 371 2.75 33.71 -3.20
C ALA A 371 3.64 34.89 -2.72
N GLY A 372 4.94 34.69 -2.62
CA GLY A 372 5.88 35.70 -2.13
C GLY A 372 5.70 36.03 -0.65
N ILE A 373 5.33 35.04 0.17
CA ILE A 373 5.15 35.18 1.63
C ILE A 373 6.42 34.71 2.34
N ASP A 374 7.06 35.60 3.06
CA ASP A 374 8.24 35.26 3.87
C ASP A 374 7.84 34.34 5.01
N HIS A 375 8.65 33.31 5.25
CA HIS A 375 8.43 32.33 6.31
C HIS A 375 9.75 31.73 6.84
N GLY A 376 9.68 31.10 8.01
CA GLY A 376 10.81 30.44 8.68
C GLY A 376 10.81 28.92 8.40
N ALA A 377 11.28 28.16 9.41
CA ALA A 377 11.37 26.72 9.34
C ALA A 377 9.98 26.06 9.34
N ALA A 378 9.85 24.97 8.58
CA ALA A 378 8.63 24.16 8.54
C ALA A 378 8.90 22.81 9.21
N HIS A 379 8.05 22.41 10.14
CA HIS A 379 8.11 21.20 10.94
C HIS A 379 6.85 20.38 10.75
N THR A 380 6.99 19.05 10.70
CA THR A 380 5.85 18.12 10.53
C THR A 380 5.91 16.99 11.54
N TRP A 381 4.74 16.53 11.94
CA TRP A 381 4.55 15.37 12.81
C TRP A 381 3.33 14.60 12.35
N SER A 382 3.31 13.31 12.66
CA SER A 382 2.15 12.48 12.38
C SER A 382 1.89 11.46 13.48
N THR A 383 0.63 11.07 13.61
CA THR A 383 0.20 9.86 14.31
C THR A 383 -0.69 9.06 13.36
N PRO A 384 -1.12 7.84 13.70
CA PRO A 384 -2.11 7.14 12.88
C PRO A 384 -3.32 7.99 12.50
N ARG A 385 -3.75 8.92 13.35
CA ARG A 385 -5.00 9.68 13.20
C ARG A 385 -4.82 11.15 12.85
N ARG A 386 -3.60 11.63 12.60
CA ARG A 386 -3.39 13.06 12.28
C ARG A 386 -2.10 13.33 11.53
N LEU A 387 -2.13 14.40 10.74
CA LEU A 387 -0.95 15.07 10.21
C LEU A 387 -0.91 16.47 10.80
N VAL A 388 0.24 16.91 11.29
CA VAL A 388 0.46 18.24 11.84
C VAL A 388 1.60 18.91 11.11
N LEU A 389 1.41 20.19 10.74
CA LEU A 389 2.43 21.06 10.17
C LEU A 389 2.47 22.35 10.96
N ALA A 390 3.67 22.80 11.34
CA ALA A 390 3.91 24.14 11.84
C ALA A 390 4.97 24.85 10.99
N ILE A 391 4.70 26.09 10.59
CA ILE A 391 5.66 26.95 9.86
C ILE A 391 5.86 28.22 10.67
N ASP A 392 7.11 28.46 11.06
CA ASP A 392 7.46 29.61 11.90
C ASP A 392 7.53 30.91 11.09
N GLY A 393 7.25 32.03 11.75
CA GLY A 393 7.57 33.35 11.23
C GLY A 393 6.92 33.69 9.88
N VAL A 394 5.72 33.21 9.63
CA VAL A 394 4.97 33.51 8.39
C VAL A 394 4.58 35.00 8.39
N ALA A 395 4.96 35.71 7.33
CA ALA A 395 4.69 37.12 7.18
C ALA A 395 3.18 37.41 7.05
N PRO A 396 2.66 38.51 7.62
CA PRO A 396 1.23 38.84 7.57
C PRO A 396 0.73 39.27 6.18
N LEU A 397 1.65 39.70 5.32
CA LEU A 397 1.38 40.12 3.96
C LEU A 397 2.34 39.44 2.96
N SER A 398 1.90 39.19 1.75
CA SER A 398 2.79 38.84 0.66
C SER A 398 3.69 40.03 0.27
N ARG A 399 4.89 39.73 -0.26
CA ARG A 399 5.83 40.78 -0.69
C ARG A 399 5.22 41.63 -1.77
N GLN A 400 5.30 42.95 -1.61
CA GLN A 400 4.97 43.86 -2.69
C GLN A 400 6.07 43.81 -3.77
N GLN A 401 5.70 43.53 -4.97
CA GLN A 401 6.59 43.54 -6.13
C GLN A 401 6.04 44.54 -7.16
N GLU A 402 6.92 45.35 -7.76
CA GLU A 402 6.57 46.13 -8.92
C GLU A 402 6.85 45.33 -10.17
N GLU A 403 5.79 44.88 -10.85
CA GLU A 403 5.89 44.25 -12.16
C GLU A 403 5.81 45.31 -13.23
N ILE A 404 6.77 45.32 -14.17
CA ILE A 404 6.73 46.14 -15.36
C ILE A 404 5.99 45.40 -16.45
N VAL A 405 4.70 45.67 -16.61
CA VAL A 405 3.90 45.11 -17.68
C VAL A 405 4.13 45.88 -18.98
N THR A 406 4.67 45.18 -19.98
CA THR A 406 5.00 45.72 -21.27
C THR A 406 3.78 45.67 -22.20
N GLY A 407 3.41 46.84 -22.74
CA GLY A 407 2.30 47.02 -23.65
C GLY A 407 2.72 47.14 -25.13
N PRO A 408 1.98 47.94 -25.93
CA PRO A 408 2.26 48.08 -27.34
C PRO A 408 3.58 48.83 -27.61
N PRO A 409 4.21 48.63 -28.78
CA PRO A 409 5.36 49.44 -29.20
C PRO A 409 5.05 50.92 -29.19
N VAL A 410 5.99 51.78 -28.75
CA VAL A 410 5.83 53.25 -28.64
C VAL A 410 5.34 53.87 -29.95
N ARG A 411 5.83 53.43 -31.09
CA ARG A 411 5.39 53.88 -32.43
C ARG A 411 3.92 53.61 -32.74
N ALA A 412 3.35 52.57 -32.11
CA ALA A 412 1.91 52.27 -32.24
C ALA A 412 1.06 52.95 -31.17
N ALA A 413 1.68 53.27 -30.02
CA ALA A 413 1.04 53.82 -28.82
C ALA A 413 0.93 55.37 -28.86
N TYR A 414 1.86 56.05 -29.52
CA TYR A 414 1.91 57.54 -29.60
C TYR A 414 2.02 57.99 -31.06
N ASP A 415 1.58 59.22 -31.32
CA ASP A 415 1.76 59.91 -32.62
C ASP A 415 3.12 60.65 -32.70
N ALA A 416 3.33 61.35 -33.83
CA ALA A 416 4.58 62.11 -34.05
C ALA A 416 4.77 63.27 -33.06
N ASP A 417 3.68 63.81 -32.53
CA ASP A 417 3.66 64.93 -31.59
C ASP A 417 3.65 64.45 -30.10
N GLY A 418 3.68 63.12 -29.88
CA GLY A 418 3.70 62.47 -28.53
C GLY A 418 2.33 62.35 -27.90
N ALA A 419 1.24 62.53 -28.62
CA ALA A 419 -0.10 62.32 -28.10
C ALA A 419 -0.49 60.81 -28.10
N PRO A 420 -1.17 60.36 -27.04
CA PRO A 420 -1.51 58.95 -26.90
C PRO A 420 -2.59 58.51 -27.90
N LYS A 421 -2.36 57.41 -28.62
CA LYS A 421 -3.31 56.76 -29.50
C LYS A 421 -4.14 55.72 -28.77
N ILE A 422 -5.17 55.21 -29.44
CA ILE A 422 -6.09 54.18 -28.92
C ILE A 422 -5.36 52.99 -28.26
N PRO A 423 -4.25 52.45 -28.80
CA PRO A 423 -3.54 51.34 -28.14
C PRO A 423 -2.96 51.71 -26.76
N ALA A 424 -2.42 52.90 -26.56
CA ALA A 424 -1.94 53.36 -25.26
C ALA A 424 -3.09 53.55 -24.27
N ILE A 425 -4.18 54.23 -24.74
CA ILE A 425 -5.36 54.48 -23.90
C ILE A 425 -6.01 53.18 -23.46
N LYS A 426 -6.19 52.21 -24.37
CA LYS A 426 -6.72 50.88 -24.01
C LYS A 426 -5.80 50.07 -23.07
N PHE A 427 -4.51 50.23 -23.26
CA PHE A 427 -3.54 49.58 -22.39
C PHE A 427 -3.59 50.18 -20.95
N ALA A 428 -3.60 51.50 -20.83
CA ALA A 428 -3.77 52.19 -19.55
C ALA A 428 -5.09 51.82 -18.86
N GLN A 429 -6.20 51.87 -19.62
CA GLN A 429 -7.54 51.49 -19.12
C GLN A 429 -7.61 50.04 -18.66
N GLY A 430 -6.98 49.13 -19.41
CA GLY A 430 -6.93 47.70 -19.07
C GLY A 430 -6.14 47.41 -17.78
N HIS A 431 -5.28 48.35 -17.36
CA HIS A 431 -4.49 48.26 -16.12
C HIS A 431 -4.94 49.26 -15.05
N GLY A 432 -6.02 50.00 -15.28
CA GLY A 432 -6.60 50.93 -14.29
C GLY A 432 -5.72 52.11 -13.93
N VAL A 433 -4.86 52.58 -14.87
CA VAL A 433 -3.94 53.69 -14.69
C VAL A 433 -4.27 54.82 -15.68
N ASP A 434 -3.83 56.05 -15.36
CA ASP A 434 -3.91 57.15 -16.33
C ASP A 434 -2.92 56.90 -17.46
N VAL A 435 -3.26 57.30 -18.68
CA VAL A 435 -2.40 57.17 -19.86
C VAL A 435 -1.09 57.95 -19.69
N MET A 436 -1.08 58.99 -18.85
CA MET A 436 0.09 59.80 -18.53
C MET A 436 1.08 59.12 -17.57
N ASP A 437 0.63 58.05 -16.85
CA ASP A 437 1.48 57.24 -15.96
C ASP A 437 2.25 56.16 -16.70
N LEU A 438 1.98 56.02 -18.01
CA LEU A 438 2.70 55.06 -18.85
C LEU A 438 4.13 55.58 -19.12
N PHE A 439 5.09 54.65 -18.98
CA PHE A 439 6.50 54.94 -19.24
C PHE A 439 7.03 54.06 -20.39
N ARG A 440 8.27 54.32 -20.82
CA ARG A 440 8.89 53.58 -21.94
C ARG A 440 9.94 52.62 -21.44
N VAL A 441 9.98 51.43 -22.04
CA VAL A 441 10.99 50.42 -21.77
C VAL A 441 11.55 49.89 -23.08
N GLU A 442 12.85 49.64 -23.09
CA GLU A 442 13.47 48.90 -24.20
C GLU A 442 13.31 47.39 -23.99
N LYS A 443 12.85 46.68 -25.03
CA LYS A 443 12.73 45.20 -24.99
C LYS A 443 13.22 44.61 -26.31
N GLY A 444 13.89 43.47 -26.19
CA GLY A 444 14.42 42.69 -27.30
C GLY A 444 15.90 42.93 -27.56
N SER A 445 16.53 42.04 -28.32
CA SER A 445 17.94 42.11 -28.69
C SER A 445 18.12 42.03 -30.21
N GLY A 446 19.12 42.74 -30.75
CA GLY A 446 19.45 42.77 -32.16
C GLY A 446 18.37 43.48 -33.01
N LYS A 447 17.97 42.91 -34.17
CA LYS A 447 16.98 43.49 -35.09
C LYS A 447 15.56 43.56 -34.55
N LYS A 448 15.29 42.97 -33.39
CA LYS A 448 13.99 42.99 -32.69
C LYS A 448 13.95 43.93 -31.49
N ALA A 449 15.00 44.69 -31.23
CA ALA A 449 15.02 45.68 -30.17
C ALA A 449 14.08 46.85 -30.51
N GLY A 450 13.26 47.28 -29.54
CA GLY A 450 12.35 48.39 -29.73
C GLY A 450 11.84 48.94 -28.38
N GLU A 451 11.40 50.21 -28.43
CA GLU A 451 10.73 50.83 -27.29
C GLU A 451 9.26 50.43 -27.22
N TYR A 452 8.85 50.06 -26.04
CA TYR A 452 7.48 49.67 -25.70
C TYR A 452 6.95 50.56 -24.59
N VAL A 453 5.66 50.73 -24.58
CA VAL A 453 4.96 51.36 -23.46
C VAL A 453 4.86 50.36 -22.34
N ALA A 454 5.02 50.80 -21.10
CA ALA A 454 4.92 49.95 -19.94
C ALA A 454 4.19 50.68 -18.81
N VAL A 455 3.64 49.88 -17.93
CA VAL A 455 3.01 50.30 -16.68
C VAL A 455 3.68 49.57 -15.53
N ARG A 456 3.88 50.25 -14.43
CA ARG A 456 4.26 49.63 -13.15
C ARG A 456 2.97 49.18 -12.48
N LYS A 457 2.86 47.90 -12.26
CA LYS A 457 1.77 47.29 -11.50
C LYS A 457 2.35 46.80 -10.18
N ALA A 458 1.86 47.34 -9.08
CA ALA A 458 2.14 46.74 -7.79
C ALA A 458 1.33 45.44 -7.70
N THR A 459 2.03 44.33 -7.52
CA THR A 459 1.45 43.00 -7.24
C THR A 459 1.89 42.59 -5.85
N GLY A 460 1.08 41.79 -5.14
CA GLY A 460 1.35 41.44 -3.75
C GLY A 460 0.82 42.48 -2.74
N GLY A 461 1.24 42.32 -1.49
CA GLY A 461 0.69 43.08 -0.37
C GLY A 461 -0.66 42.55 0.09
N GLU A 462 -1.06 41.36 -0.36
CA GLU A 462 -2.30 40.74 0.08
C GLU A 462 -2.15 40.09 1.44
N PRO A 463 -3.19 40.14 2.30
CA PRO A 463 -3.17 39.48 3.59
C PRO A 463 -2.94 37.96 3.46
N THR A 464 -1.88 37.45 4.06
CA THR A 464 -1.51 36.03 4.04
C THR A 464 -2.65 35.12 4.49
N ALA A 465 -3.41 35.56 5.50
CA ALA A 465 -4.55 34.79 5.98
C ALA A 465 -5.63 34.58 4.93
N TRP A 466 -5.90 35.56 4.07
CA TRP A 466 -6.87 35.40 2.97
C TRP A 466 -6.37 34.41 1.92
N LEU A 467 -5.10 34.56 1.53
CA LEU A 467 -4.47 33.64 0.57
C LEU A 467 -4.48 32.20 1.08
N LEU A 468 -4.26 31.99 2.36
CA LEU A 468 -4.31 30.68 2.99
C LEU A 468 -5.74 30.13 3.07
N GLU A 469 -6.72 30.96 3.48
CA GLU A 469 -8.13 30.55 3.56
C GLU A 469 -8.66 30.09 2.20
N GLU A 470 -8.24 30.74 1.10
CA GLU A 470 -8.61 30.37 -0.26
C GLU A 470 -7.89 29.10 -0.75
N ALA A 471 -6.63 28.89 -0.34
CA ALA A 471 -5.79 27.84 -0.90
C ALA A 471 -5.79 26.52 -0.10
N LEU A 472 -5.99 26.58 1.24
CA LEU A 472 -5.77 25.40 2.11
C LEU A 472 -6.61 24.20 1.74
N GLY A 473 -7.88 24.38 1.38
CA GLY A 473 -8.74 23.29 0.94
C GLY A 473 -8.17 22.53 -0.25
N ASP A 474 -7.73 23.29 -1.26
CA ASP A 474 -7.09 22.73 -2.46
C ASP A 474 -5.72 22.10 -2.16
N LEU A 475 -4.94 22.67 -1.27
CA LEU A 475 -3.63 22.13 -0.88
C LEU A 475 -3.78 20.80 -0.13
N VAL A 476 -4.75 20.68 0.78
CA VAL A 476 -5.10 19.42 1.45
C VAL A 476 -5.54 18.37 0.43
N ALA A 477 -6.38 18.75 -0.55
CA ALA A 477 -6.81 17.84 -1.61
C ALA A 477 -5.65 17.35 -2.49
N LYS A 478 -4.57 18.12 -2.63
CA LYS A 478 -3.40 17.80 -3.46
C LYS A 478 -2.34 16.96 -2.76
N ILE A 479 -2.49 16.63 -1.47
CA ILE A 479 -1.55 15.72 -0.79
C ILE A 479 -1.56 14.37 -1.53
N PRO A 480 -0.41 13.94 -2.09
CA PRO A 480 -0.35 12.71 -2.87
C PRO A 480 -0.34 11.50 -1.94
N TRP A 481 -1.28 10.59 -2.15
CA TRP A 481 -1.38 9.33 -1.45
C TRP A 481 -1.04 8.16 -2.36
N PRO A 482 -0.30 7.15 -1.90
CA PRO A 482 -0.10 5.92 -2.68
C PRO A 482 -1.42 5.25 -3.07
N LYS A 483 -2.40 5.27 -2.15
CA LYS A 483 -3.79 4.92 -2.40
C LYS A 483 -4.71 5.92 -1.69
N SER A 484 -5.81 6.26 -2.33
CA SER A 484 -6.83 7.17 -1.80
C SER A 484 -8.23 6.63 -2.03
N MET A 485 -9.15 6.99 -1.15
CA MET A 485 -10.54 6.54 -1.17
C MET A 485 -11.51 7.72 -1.16
N ARG A 486 -12.76 7.45 -1.54
CA ARG A 486 -13.93 8.27 -1.26
C ARG A 486 -14.71 7.65 -0.10
N TRP A 487 -15.55 8.43 0.54
CA TRP A 487 -16.46 7.96 1.59
C TRP A 487 -17.79 8.73 1.52
N GLY A 488 -18.84 8.17 2.11
CA GLY A 488 -20.17 8.78 2.07
C GLY A 488 -20.65 9.03 0.63
N ALA A 489 -21.16 10.19 0.38
CA ALA A 489 -21.59 10.66 -0.95
C ALA A 489 -20.59 11.63 -1.57
N LEU A 490 -19.39 11.77 -1.01
CA LEU A 490 -18.40 12.75 -1.40
C LEU A 490 -17.60 12.34 -2.64
N GLU A 491 -17.20 13.33 -3.43
CA GLU A 491 -16.20 13.14 -4.50
C GLU A 491 -14.76 13.39 -4.02
N ALA A 492 -14.60 14.01 -2.85
CA ALA A 492 -13.30 14.22 -2.23
C ALA A 492 -12.57 12.88 -2.01
N ARG A 493 -11.24 12.92 -2.19
CA ARG A 493 -10.36 11.74 -2.01
C ARG A 493 -9.26 12.05 -1.01
N PHE A 494 -9.06 11.12 -0.09
CA PHE A 494 -7.96 11.18 0.88
C PHE A 494 -7.50 9.76 1.24
N ALA A 495 -6.45 9.62 2.06
CA ALA A 495 -6.02 8.29 2.52
C ALA A 495 -7.11 7.59 3.33
N ARG A 496 -7.75 8.33 4.24
CA ARG A 496 -8.86 7.90 5.11
C ARG A 496 -9.80 9.08 5.34
N PRO A 497 -11.05 8.86 5.81
CA PRO A 497 -11.98 9.94 6.12
C PRO A 497 -11.39 11.00 7.03
N VAL A 498 -11.62 12.28 6.68
CA VAL A 498 -11.22 13.44 7.50
C VAL A 498 -12.35 13.79 8.45
N HIS A 499 -12.02 14.00 9.73
CA HIS A 499 -13.00 14.29 10.79
C HIS A 499 -12.86 15.68 11.39
N TRP A 500 -11.64 16.23 11.46
CA TRP A 500 -11.44 17.59 11.96
C TRP A 500 -10.26 18.27 11.26
N LEU A 501 -10.30 19.59 11.27
CA LEU A 501 -9.26 20.43 10.72
C LEU A 501 -8.97 21.55 11.75
N VAL A 502 -7.71 21.71 12.14
CA VAL A 502 -7.24 22.89 12.88
C VAL A 502 -6.37 23.72 11.97
N ALA A 503 -6.67 25.02 11.87
CA ALA A 503 -5.86 25.94 11.08
C ALA A 503 -5.75 27.29 11.76
N LEU A 504 -4.55 27.64 12.16
CA LEU A 504 -4.23 28.87 12.91
C LEU A 504 -3.06 29.61 12.26
N LEU A 505 -3.16 30.94 12.19
CA LEU A 505 -2.05 31.84 11.89
C LEU A 505 -1.87 32.77 13.09
N GLY A 506 -0.93 32.45 14.00
CA GLY A 506 -0.88 33.05 15.32
C GLY A 506 -2.22 32.85 16.06
N PRO A 507 -2.84 33.89 16.60
CA PRO A 507 -4.13 33.79 17.30
C PRO A 507 -5.33 33.72 16.36
N ARG A 508 -5.14 33.93 15.04
CA ARG A 508 -6.24 33.92 14.07
C ARG A 508 -6.56 32.50 13.62
N GLN A 509 -7.84 32.14 13.70
CA GLN A 509 -8.36 30.93 13.04
C GLN A 509 -8.52 31.21 11.55
N LEU A 510 -7.95 30.33 10.71
CA LEU A 510 -8.15 30.33 9.27
C LEU A 510 -9.34 29.44 8.92
N ARG A 511 -10.27 29.94 8.12
CA ARG A 511 -11.48 29.21 7.74
C ARG A 511 -11.37 28.70 6.33
N PHE A 512 -11.38 27.40 6.20
CA PHE A 512 -11.51 26.68 4.92
C PHE A 512 -12.30 25.41 5.13
N GLU A 513 -12.69 24.77 4.05
CA GLU A 513 -13.44 23.51 4.07
C GLU A 513 -12.74 22.46 3.21
N PHE A 514 -12.73 21.23 3.69
CA PHE A 514 -12.36 20.04 2.92
C PHE A 514 -13.26 18.87 3.28
N ALA A 515 -13.87 18.24 2.28
CA ALA A 515 -14.71 17.04 2.45
C ALA A 515 -15.85 17.26 3.48
N GLU A 516 -16.55 18.39 3.42
CA GLU A 516 -17.63 18.82 4.33
C GLU A 516 -17.15 19.08 5.78
N VAL A 517 -15.85 19.08 6.03
CA VAL A 517 -15.29 19.44 7.33
C VAL A 517 -14.77 20.87 7.27
N THR A 518 -15.32 21.74 8.10
CA THR A 518 -14.87 23.13 8.26
C THR A 518 -13.73 23.19 9.29
N SER A 519 -12.68 23.94 9.00
CA SER A 519 -11.56 24.15 9.92
C SER A 519 -11.97 24.99 11.14
N GLY A 520 -11.35 24.68 12.26
CA GLY A 520 -11.55 25.35 13.53
C GLY A 520 -10.28 25.38 14.38
N ASN A 521 -10.45 25.30 15.69
CA ASN A 521 -9.37 25.25 16.66
C ASN A 521 -9.57 24.15 17.71
N ARG A 522 -10.27 23.08 17.38
CA ARG A 522 -10.48 21.94 18.29
C ARG A 522 -9.79 20.70 17.75
N SER A 523 -9.02 20.04 18.61
CA SER A 523 -8.39 18.75 18.37
C SER A 523 -8.91 17.70 19.35
N TRP A 524 -8.58 16.43 19.09
CA TRP A 524 -9.00 15.26 19.87
C TRP A 524 -7.79 14.46 20.32
N GLY A 525 -7.87 13.81 21.44
CA GLY A 525 -6.83 12.94 21.95
C GLY A 525 -6.95 11.49 21.44
N HIS A 526 -6.41 10.56 22.23
CA HIS A 526 -6.45 9.13 21.96
C HIS A 526 -7.87 8.60 21.89
N ARG A 527 -8.18 7.78 20.89
CA ARG A 527 -9.55 7.31 20.57
C ARG A 527 -10.30 6.72 21.78
N PHE A 528 -9.63 5.97 22.64
CA PHE A 528 -10.26 5.27 23.74
C PHE A 528 -10.06 5.93 25.12
N PHE A 529 -8.94 6.63 25.31
CA PHE A 529 -8.53 7.15 26.61
C PHE A 529 -8.62 8.66 26.74
N GLY A 530 -8.69 9.38 25.65
CA GLY A 530 -8.74 10.84 25.63
C GLY A 530 -9.60 11.39 24.49
N ASN A 531 -10.72 10.77 24.19
CA ASN A 531 -11.57 11.14 23.04
C ASN A 531 -12.39 12.42 23.26
N GLU A 532 -12.02 13.25 24.23
CA GLU A 532 -12.60 14.57 24.44
C GLU A 532 -11.88 15.60 23.59
N SER A 533 -12.66 16.48 22.97
CA SER A 533 -12.07 17.59 22.21
C SER A 533 -11.49 18.65 23.14
N PHE A 534 -10.42 19.29 22.73
CA PHE A 534 -9.81 20.40 23.45
C PHE A 534 -9.47 21.54 22.49
N GLN A 535 -9.38 22.74 23.05
CA GLN A 535 -9.06 23.94 22.28
C GLN A 535 -7.55 24.03 22.02
N VAL A 536 -7.19 24.34 20.78
CA VAL A 536 -5.83 24.60 20.32
C VAL A 536 -5.67 26.11 20.09
N LEU A 537 -4.64 26.68 20.68
CA LEU A 537 -4.29 28.10 20.54
C LEU A 537 -3.00 28.28 19.72
N ASP A 538 -2.10 27.31 19.80
CA ASP A 538 -0.79 27.25 19.17
C ASP A 538 -0.25 25.81 19.23
N LEU A 539 0.97 25.60 18.74
CA LEU A 539 1.62 24.29 18.76
C LEU A 539 1.86 23.75 20.18
N ASP A 540 2.20 24.61 21.12
CA ASP A 540 2.49 24.20 22.51
C ASP A 540 1.22 23.72 23.21
N SER A 541 0.10 24.42 23.02
CA SER A 541 -1.22 24.01 23.55
C SER A 541 -1.72 22.73 22.88
N LEU A 542 -1.45 22.54 21.58
CA LEU A 542 -1.73 21.28 20.90
C LEU A 542 -0.93 20.12 21.53
N ARG A 543 0.37 20.28 21.69
CA ARG A 543 1.25 19.26 22.31
C ARG A 543 0.82 18.92 23.74
N ALA A 544 0.59 19.94 24.55
CA ALA A 544 0.14 19.75 25.94
C ALA A 544 -1.21 19.02 25.99
N GLY A 545 -2.20 19.47 25.21
CA GLY A 545 -3.51 18.87 25.16
C GLY A 545 -3.51 17.42 24.65
N LEU A 546 -2.63 17.08 23.70
CA LEU A 546 -2.43 15.72 23.21
C LEU A 546 -1.78 14.83 24.27
N THR A 547 -0.74 15.34 24.96
CA THR A 547 -0.04 14.59 26.02
C THR A 547 -0.99 14.25 27.17
N GLU A 548 -1.81 15.20 27.62
CA GLU A 548 -2.84 14.96 28.65
C GLU A 548 -3.86 13.89 28.23
N ARG A 549 -4.04 13.72 26.93
CA ARG A 549 -5.00 12.78 26.32
C ARG A 549 -4.36 11.59 25.65
N PHE A 550 -3.22 11.17 26.18
CA PHE A 550 -2.51 9.94 25.78
C PHE A 550 -2.14 9.90 24.30
N VAL A 551 -1.60 10.99 23.76
CA VAL A 551 -1.01 11.04 22.42
C VAL A 551 0.40 11.63 22.50
N VAL A 552 1.39 10.85 22.09
CA VAL A 552 2.76 11.31 21.85
C VAL A 552 2.84 11.73 20.38
N LEU A 553 2.86 13.04 20.13
CA LEU A 553 2.75 13.57 18.76
C LEU A 553 3.98 13.26 17.90
N ASP A 554 5.19 13.40 18.46
CA ASP A 554 6.44 13.23 17.71
C ASP A 554 6.72 11.73 17.43
N PRO A 555 6.87 11.30 16.17
CA PRO A 555 7.24 9.93 15.85
C PRO A 555 8.61 9.52 16.42
N ALA A 556 9.55 10.46 16.56
CA ALA A 556 10.86 10.19 17.12
C ALA A 556 10.76 9.85 18.62
N ASP A 557 9.97 10.62 19.37
CA ASP A 557 9.73 10.37 20.79
C ASP A 557 9.00 9.03 21.00
N ARG A 558 8.05 8.69 20.12
CA ARG A 558 7.38 7.38 20.17
C ARG A 558 8.37 6.24 19.91
N ARG A 559 9.26 6.41 18.91
CA ARG A 559 10.29 5.41 18.59
C ARG A 559 11.24 5.19 19.76
N GLU A 560 11.76 6.27 20.36
CA GLU A 560 12.65 6.21 21.51
C GLU A 560 11.99 5.47 22.66
N ARG A 561 10.77 5.87 23.01
CA ARG A 561 9.96 5.23 24.06
C ARG A 561 9.74 3.74 23.83
N ILE A 562 9.47 3.33 22.58
CA ILE A 562 9.29 1.92 22.21
C ILE A 562 10.61 1.17 22.44
N VAL A 563 11.72 1.66 21.91
CA VAL A 563 13.03 0.99 22.01
C VAL A 563 13.48 0.85 23.45
N GLU A 564 13.36 1.91 24.26
CA GLU A 564 13.70 1.86 25.69
C GLU A 564 12.91 0.78 26.43
N GLN A 565 11.59 0.71 26.20
CA GLN A 565 10.74 -0.30 26.84
C GLN A 565 11.07 -1.71 26.34
N LEU A 566 11.28 -1.91 25.01
CA LEU A 566 11.65 -3.23 24.46
C LEU A 566 12.93 -3.76 25.09
N VAL A 567 13.97 -2.91 25.18
CA VAL A 567 15.26 -3.31 25.75
C VAL A 567 15.14 -3.60 27.25
N ALA A 568 14.44 -2.75 27.99
CA ALA A 568 14.25 -2.93 29.42
C ALA A 568 13.49 -4.21 29.73
N THR A 569 12.35 -4.45 29.04
CA THR A 569 11.49 -5.61 29.28
C THR A 569 12.17 -6.92 28.86
N ALA A 570 12.88 -6.94 27.71
CA ALA A 570 13.63 -8.13 27.29
C ALA A 570 14.72 -8.48 28.29
N LYS A 571 15.48 -7.48 28.79
CA LYS A 571 16.54 -7.67 29.78
C LYS A 571 16.01 -8.20 31.09
N GLU A 572 14.88 -7.73 31.56
CA GLU A 572 14.20 -8.23 32.76
C GLU A 572 13.80 -9.71 32.60
N ALA A 573 13.44 -10.12 31.38
CA ALA A 573 13.12 -11.50 31.03
C ALA A 573 14.35 -12.37 30.72
N GLY A 574 15.56 -11.81 30.80
CA GLY A 574 16.81 -12.56 30.60
C GLY A 574 17.26 -12.70 29.15
N GLY A 575 16.79 -11.82 28.24
CA GLY A 575 17.12 -11.85 26.82
C GLY A 575 17.33 -10.44 26.21
N GLU A 576 17.41 -10.41 24.90
CA GLU A 576 17.56 -9.19 24.09
C GLU A 576 16.49 -9.19 22.97
N PRO A 577 15.91 -8.00 22.64
CA PRO A 577 14.93 -7.94 21.56
C PRO A 577 15.63 -7.96 20.20
N VAL A 578 15.07 -8.66 19.22
CA VAL A 578 15.51 -8.58 17.82
C VAL A 578 14.87 -7.35 17.18
N LEU A 579 15.62 -6.26 17.09
CA LEU A 579 15.14 -4.99 16.54
C LEU A 579 15.30 -4.96 15.02
N SER A 580 14.22 -4.59 14.33
CA SER A 580 14.17 -4.30 12.89
C SER A 580 13.67 -2.87 12.69
N ASP A 581 14.42 -2.06 11.94
CA ASP A 581 14.01 -0.68 11.63
C ASP A 581 12.67 -0.64 10.89
N ALA A 582 12.43 -1.58 9.99
CA ALA A 582 11.17 -1.68 9.24
C ALA A 582 9.98 -1.99 10.16
N LEU A 583 10.14 -2.91 11.12
CA LEU A 583 9.11 -3.21 12.10
C LEU A 583 8.88 -2.05 13.06
N LEU A 584 9.96 -1.41 13.55
CA LEU A 584 9.86 -0.24 14.41
C LEU A 584 9.09 0.89 13.73
N GLU A 585 9.37 1.18 12.47
CA GLU A 585 8.63 2.21 11.71
C GLU A 585 7.13 1.89 11.60
N GLN A 586 6.80 0.62 11.36
CA GLN A 586 5.40 0.19 11.32
C GLN A 586 4.72 0.39 12.67
N VAL A 587 5.34 -0.06 13.75
CA VAL A 587 4.76 -0.01 15.09
C VAL A 587 4.62 1.43 15.58
N VAL A 588 5.60 2.30 15.30
CA VAL A 588 5.52 3.74 15.57
C VAL A 588 4.33 4.37 14.84
N GLY A 589 4.07 3.95 13.60
CA GLY A 589 2.96 4.44 12.79
C GLY A 589 1.60 3.79 13.13
N LEU A 590 1.56 2.77 13.99
CA LEU A 590 0.32 2.11 14.45
C LEU A 590 -0.11 2.56 15.84
N THR A 591 0.70 3.33 16.55
CA THR A 591 0.44 3.70 17.94
C THR A 591 0.48 5.22 18.15
N GLU A 592 -0.36 5.72 19.06
CA GLU A 592 -0.33 7.09 19.58
C GLU A 592 0.32 7.14 20.97
N PHE A 593 0.14 6.08 21.76
CA PHE A 593 0.73 5.97 23.10
C PHE A 593 1.25 4.53 23.36
N PRO A 594 2.46 4.23 22.88
CA PRO A 594 2.97 2.87 22.92
C PRO A 594 3.31 2.37 24.33
N ARG A 595 2.97 1.11 24.59
CA ARG A 595 3.36 0.32 25.77
C ARG A 595 3.82 -1.07 25.33
N VAL A 596 4.93 -1.52 25.88
CA VAL A 596 5.45 -2.87 25.58
C VAL A 596 4.80 -3.89 26.51
N VAL A 597 4.40 -5.02 25.93
CA VAL A 597 3.80 -6.18 26.62
C VAL A 597 4.65 -7.40 26.33
N LEU A 598 5.16 -8.05 27.37
CA LEU A 598 5.87 -9.32 27.26
C LEU A 598 4.85 -10.45 27.21
N GLY A 599 4.99 -11.32 26.22
CA GLY A 599 4.27 -12.58 26.09
C GLY A 599 5.19 -13.76 25.91
N SER A 600 4.62 -14.96 26.04
CA SER A 600 5.31 -16.25 25.88
C SER A 600 4.55 -17.18 24.95
N PHE A 601 5.23 -18.21 24.47
CA PHE A 601 4.64 -19.30 23.70
C PHE A 601 5.23 -20.65 24.15
N ASP A 602 4.56 -21.73 23.78
CA ASP A 602 4.99 -23.08 24.20
C ASP A 602 6.35 -23.43 23.58
N GLU A 603 7.26 -23.95 24.42
CA GLU A 603 8.62 -24.36 24.03
C GLU A 603 8.67 -25.41 22.92
N GLN A 604 7.59 -26.18 22.71
CA GLN A 604 7.51 -27.14 21.61
C GLN A 604 7.71 -26.48 20.22
N TYR A 605 7.33 -25.21 20.06
CA TYR A 605 7.49 -24.48 18.80
C TYR A 605 8.93 -24.02 18.53
N LEU A 606 9.83 -24.11 19.51
CA LEU A 606 11.26 -23.87 19.28
C LEU A 606 11.90 -24.96 18.38
N GLY A 607 11.20 -26.06 18.14
CA GLY A 607 11.56 -27.05 17.12
C GLY A 607 11.37 -26.58 15.67
N LEU A 608 10.64 -25.49 15.44
CA LEU A 608 10.52 -24.89 14.12
C LEU A 608 11.82 -24.19 13.71
N PRO A 609 12.10 -24.12 12.40
CA PRO A 609 13.20 -23.28 11.93
C PRO A 609 13.07 -21.84 12.42
N ARG A 610 14.16 -21.28 12.95
CA ARG A 610 14.17 -19.90 13.48
C ARG A 610 13.53 -18.86 12.54
N PRO A 611 13.78 -18.86 11.21
CA PRO A 611 13.14 -17.89 10.32
C PRO A 611 11.62 -18.00 10.29
N VAL A 612 11.04 -19.17 10.52
CA VAL A 612 9.57 -19.36 10.60
C VAL A 612 9.04 -18.65 11.84
N ILE A 613 9.65 -18.90 13.02
CA ILE A 613 9.25 -18.25 14.27
C ILE A 613 9.38 -16.73 14.16
N THR A 614 10.52 -16.25 13.66
CA THR A 614 10.75 -14.80 13.53
C THR A 614 9.81 -14.15 12.54
N SER A 615 9.51 -14.78 11.39
CA SER A 615 8.55 -14.25 10.41
C SER A 615 7.12 -14.19 10.98
N ILE A 616 6.70 -15.21 11.71
CA ILE A 616 5.39 -15.20 12.38
C ILE A 616 5.31 -14.02 13.35
N LEU A 617 6.34 -13.80 14.16
CA LEU A 617 6.34 -12.73 15.15
C LEU A 617 6.45 -11.33 14.50
N ASP A 618 7.48 -11.09 13.68
CA ASP A 618 7.78 -9.73 13.20
C ASP A 618 6.94 -9.33 11.97
N TYR A 619 6.88 -10.19 10.96
CA TYR A 619 6.19 -9.87 9.72
C TYR A 619 4.67 -9.97 9.84
N HIS A 620 4.15 -11.05 10.47
CA HIS A 620 2.71 -11.27 10.57
C HIS A 620 2.09 -10.60 11.79
N GLN A 621 2.68 -10.73 12.98
CA GLN A 621 2.09 -10.25 14.23
C GLN A 621 2.58 -8.87 14.68
N LYS A 622 3.59 -8.29 14.01
CA LYS A 622 4.19 -7.00 14.36
C LYS A 622 4.74 -6.98 15.79
N MET A 623 5.32 -8.11 16.20
CA MET A 623 5.91 -8.33 17.52
C MET A 623 7.40 -8.63 17.39
N PHE A 624 8.17 -8.36 18.43
CA PHE A 624 9.62 -8.48 18.43
C PHE A 624 10.03 -9.80 19.08
N PRO A 625 10.76 -10.69 18.38
CA PRO A 625 11.34 -11.89 19.00
C PRO A 625 12.36 -11.52 20.07
N VAL A 626 12.47 -12.37 21.10
CA VAL A 626 13.50 -12.26 22.15
C VAL A 626 14.52 -13.38 21.95
N VAL A 627 15.80 -13.05 22.05
CA VAL A 627 16.92 -13.98 21.93
C VAL A 627 17.78 -13.94 23.20
N ASP A 628 18.51 -15.04 23.46
CA ASP A 628 19.54 -15.05 24.48
C ASP A 628 20.84 -14.39 24.01
N GLY A 629 21.89 -14.40 24.89
CA GLY A 629 23.21 -13.84 24.60
C GLY A 629 23.96 -14.51 23.42
N ASP A 630 23.57 -15.71 23.04
CA ASP A 630 24.12 -16.47 21.91
C ASP A 630 23.28 -16.30 20.63
N GLY A 631 22.21 -15.51 20.70
CA GLY A 631 21.29 -15.23 19.62
C GLY A 631 20.27 -16.35 19.35
N VAL A 632 20.07 -17.29 20.28
CA VAL A 632 19.04 -18.32 20.17
C VAL A 632 17.69 -17.74 20.59
N VAL A 633 16.64 -18.06 19.83
CA VAL A 633 15.28 -17.56 20.12
C VAL A 633 14.77 -18.17 21.41
N LEU A 634 14.35 -17.33 22.33
CA LEU A 634 13.65 -17.72 23.56
C LEU A 634 12.14 -17.88 23.26
N PRO A 635 11.38 -18.66 24.05
CA PRO A 635 9.94 -18.79 23.88
C PRO A 635 9.19 -17.55 24.40
N LEU A 636 9.71 -16.39 24.04
CA LEU A 636 9.26 -15.06 24.45
C LEU A 636 9.15 -14.12 23.26
N PHE A 637 8.22 -13.19 23.35
CA PHE A 637 8.07 -12.10 22.38
C PHE A 637 7.62 -10.81 23.06
N LEU A 638 7.83 -9.70 22.39
CA LEU A 638 7.41 -8.36 22.84
C LEU A 638 6.44 -7.76 21.86
N GLY A 639 5.21 -7.55 22.30
CA GLY A 639 4.20 -6.78 21.57
C GLY A 639 4.21 -5.31 22.01
N VAL A 640 3.85 -4.39 21.13
CA VAL A 640 3.68 -2.98 21.49
C VAL A 640 2.21 -2.63 21.37
N SER A 641 1.52 -2.41 22.48
CA SER A 641 0.13 -2.03 22.47
C SER A 641 -0.06 -0.51 22.35
N ASN A 642 -1.22 -0.09 21.83
CA ASN A 642 -1.66 1.30 21.83
C ASN A 642 -2.58 1.60 23.02
N ASN A 643 -2.36 0.93 24.15
CA ASN A 643 -3.13 1.05 25.37
C ASN A 643 -2.26 1.69 26.47
N PRO A 644 -2.61 2.86 27.03
CA PRO A 644 -1.83 3.55 28.04
C PRO A 644 -1.73 2.84 29.40
N THR A 645 -2.59 1.86 29.68
CA THR A 645 -2.63 1.12 30.95
C THR A 645 -1.31 0.39 31.20
N GLU A 646 -0.82 0.41 32.42
CA GLU A 646 0.48 -0.19 32.76
C GLU A 646 0.40 -1.73 32.84
N ASP A 647 -0.60 -2.28 33.52
CA ASP A 647 -0.84 -3.72 33.59
C ASP A 647 -1.94 -4.12 32.59
N GLN A 648 -1.58 -4.99 31.68
CA GLN A 648 -2.41 -5.39 30.55
C GLN A 648 -2.54 -6.93 30.44
N PRO A 649 -3.11 -7.61 31.45
CA PRO A 649 -3.18 -9.07 31.43
C PRO A 649 -4.02 -9.62 30.28
N LEU A 650 -5.14 -8.98 29.94
CA LEU A 650 -6.00 -9.40 28.82
C LEU A 650 -5.30 -9.24 27.47
N VAL A 651 -4.55 -8.15 27.28
CA VAL A 651 -3.78 -7.91 26.06
C VAL A 651 -2.68 -8.98 25.91
N ARG A 652 -1.96 -9.29 26.99
CA ARG A 652 -0.95 -10.35 27.00
C ARG A 652 -1.54 -11.70 26.63
N GLU A 653 -2.62 -12.10 27.30
CA GLU A 653 -3.31 -13.37 26.99
C GLU A 653 -3.77 -13.43 25.54
N GLY A 654 -4.28 -12.33 24.99
CA GLY A 654 -4.68 -12.22 23.59
C GLY A 654 -3.50 -12.36 22.63
N TYR A 655 -2.37 -11.71 22.94
CA TYR A 655 -1.14 -11.81 22.15
C TYR A 655 -0.59 -13.26 22.17
N GLU A 656 -0.53 -13.88 23.33
CA GLU A 656 -0.08 -15.27 23.47
C GLU A 656 -0.97 -16.25 22.69
N ARG A 657 -2.28 -16.05 22.72
CA ARG A 657 -3.26 -16.84 21.96
C ARG A 657 -3.02 -16.75 20.46
N VAL A 658 -2.88 -15.55 19.90
CA VAL A 658 -2.69 -15.39 18.46
C VAL A 658 -1.34 -15.90 17.99
N VAL A 659 -0.29 -15.69 18.77
CA VAL A 659 1.05 -16.21 18.47
C VAL A 659 1.05 -17.73 18.48
N SER A 660 0.45 -18.36 19.50
CA SER A 660 0.34 -19.83 19.60
C SER A 660 -0.42 -20.41 18.41
N ALA A 661 -1.51 -19.79 18.00
CA ALA A 661 -2.29 -20.24 16.83
C ALA A 661 -1.48 -20.16 15.52
N ARG A 662 -0.72 -19.09 15.30
CA ARG A 662 0.13 -18.92 14.12
C ARG A 662 1.33 -19.86 14.12
N LEU A 663 1.92 -20.11 15.28
CA LEU A 663 3.00 -21.10 15.41
C LEU A 663 2.48 -22.52 15.16
N ALA A 664 1.25 -22.84 15.60
CA ALA A 664 0.61 -24.11 15.28
C ALA A 664 0.40 -24.29 13.76
N ASP A 665 -0.04 -23.25 13.03
CA ASP A 665 -0.10 -23.26 11.56
C ASP A 665 1.28 -23.54 10.95
N GLY A 666 2.31 -22.84 11.41
CA GLY A 666 3.68 -23.03 10.95
C GLY A 666 4.19 -24.45 11.18
N ALA A 667 3.94 -25.01 12.38
CA ALA A 667 4.32 -26.37 12.73
C ALA A 667 3.60 -27.41 11.85
N PHE A 668 2.30 -27.23 11.66
CA PHE A 668 1.51 -28.11 10.79
C PHE A 668 2.06 -28.16 9.36
N PHE A 669 2.31 -27.01 8.73
CA PHE A 669 2.83 -26.98 7.38
C PHE A 669 4.25 -27.52 7.28
N HIS A 670 5.11 -27.18 8.25
CA HIS A 670 6.46 -27.70 8.31
C HIS A 670 6.46 -29.24 8.39
N GLU A 671 5.64 -29.82 9.26
CA GLU A 671 5.50 -31.28 9.38
C GLU A 671 4.99 -31.92 8.08
N GLN A 672 3.98 -31.32 7.44
CA GLN A 672 3.46 -31.81 6.16
C GLN A 672 4.52 -31.76 5.06
N ASP A 673 5.29 -30.68 5.00
CA ASP A 673 6.32 -30.52 3.99
C ASP A 673 7.47 -31.52 4.16
N ARG A 674 7.84 -31.82 5.41
CA ARG A 674 8.95 -32.79 5.71
C ARG A 674 8.60 -34.26 5.48
N ARG A 675 7.38 -34.59 5.07
CA ARG A 675 7.00 -35.97 4.69
C ARG A 675 7.66 -36.44 3.39
N LYS A 676 8.20 -35.54 2.59
CA LYS A 676 8.93 -35.83 1.36
C LYS A 676 10.08 -34.85 1.16
N PRO A 677 11.15 -35.22 0.46
CA PRO A 677 12.28 -34.32 0.23
C PRO A 677 11.91 -33.16 -0.71
N LEU A 678 12.71 -32.08 -0.63
CA LEU A 678 12.54 -30.86 -1.43
C LEU A 678 12.48 -31.15 -2.93
N GLU A 679 13.29 -32.08 -3.43
CA GLU A 679 13.28 -32.49 -4.84
C GLU A 679 11.91 -33.02 -5.29
N ALA A 680 11.21 -33.75 -4.43
CA ALA A 680 9.87 -34.25 -4.74
C ALA A 680 8.82 -33.11 -4.81
N TRP A 681 9.05 -32.03 -4.09
CA TRP A 681 8.27 -30.80 -4.25
C TRP A 681 8.57 -30.11 -5.57
N GLY A 682 9.82 -30.16 -6.04
CA GLY A 682 10.23 -29.63 -7.33
C GLY A 682 9.41 -30.18 -8.51
N ALA A 683 8.99 -31.45 -8.46
CA ALA A 683 8.11 -32.04 -9.47
C ALA A 683 6.76 -31.30 -9.61
N ASN A 684 6.25 -30.71 -8.54
CA ASN A 684 4.99 -29.96 -8.55
C ASN A 684 5.12 -28.58 -9.24
N LEU A 685 6.33 -28.09 -9.49
CA LEU A 685 6.56 -26.83 -10.21
C LEU A 685 6.02 -26.84 -11.64
N SER A 686 5.81 -28.02 -12.23
CA SER A 686 5.15 -28.17 -13.54
C SER A 686 3.71 -27.64 -13.54
N GLY A 687 3.03 -27.66 -12.37
CA GLY A 687 1.70 -27.09 -12.17
C GLY A 687 1.70 -25.57 -11.95
N ILE A 688 2.85 -24.95 -11.68
CA ILE A 688 2.96 -23.52 -11.42
C ILE A 688 3.41 -22.81 -12.70
N THR A 689 2.57 -21.99 -13.31
CA THR A 689 2.94 -21.21 -14.50
C THR A 689 3.93 -20.13 -14.19
N PHE A 690 5.04 -20.07 -14.91
CA PHE A 690 5.98 -18.95 -14.87
C PHE A 690 5.41 -17.73 -15.60
N LEU A 691 5.22 -17.85 -16.91
CA LEU A 691 4.60 -16.82 -17.74
C LEU A 691 3.84 -17.47 -18.92
N ARG A 692 2.67 -16.93 -19.24
CA ARG A 692 1.91 -17.41 -20.41
C ARG A 692 2.76 -17.27 -21.67
N GLY A 693 3.04 -18.41 -22.31
CA GLY A 693 3.90 -18.53 -23.50
C GLY A 693 5.39 -18.80 -23.19
N ALA A 694 5.72 -19.04 -21.91
CA ALA A 694 7.09 -19.38 -21.48
C ALA A 694 7.18 -20.60 -20.57
N GLY A 695 6.05 -21.37 -20.45
CA GLY A 695 6.00 -22.59 -19.66
C GLY A 695 5.79 -22.39 -18.16
N SER A 696 6.06 -23.44 -17.40
CA SER A 696 5.90 -23.56 -15.96
C SER A 696 7.13 -23.09 -15.19
N MET A 697 7.02 -23.04 -13.85
CA MET A 697 8.19 -22.86 -12.97
C MET A 697 9.14 -24.06 -13.03
N GLY A 698 8.66 -25.26 -13.34
CA GLY A 698 9.51 -26.42 -13.63
C GLY A 698 10.37 -26.19 -14.87
N ASP A 699 9.79 -25.74 -15.97
CA ASP A 699 10.54 -25.39 -17.19
C ASP A 699 11.57 -24.27 -16.90
N LYS A 700 11.21 -23.29 -16.05
CA LYS A 700 12.14 -22.26 -15.58
C LYS A 700 13.31 -22.90 -14.79
N ALA A 701 13.05 -23.77 -13.82
CA ALA A 701 14.08 -24.42 -13.03
C ALA A 701 15.06 -25.21 -13.91
N GLU A 702 14.56 -25.92 -14.93
CA GLU A 702 15.42 -26.59 -15.92
C GLU A 702 16.30 -25.60 -16.71
N ARG A 703 15.75 -24.46 -17.12
CA ARG A 703 16.56 -23.41 -17.79
C ARG A 703 17.60 -22.81 -16.85
N LEU A 704 17.25 -22.56 -15.59
CA LEU A 704 18.19 -22.09 -14.56
C LEU A 704 19.36 -23.06 -14.39
N SER A 705 19.06 -24.33 -14.26
CA SER A 705 20.06 -25.41 -14.16
C SER A 705 21.02 -25.39 -15.35
N ASN A 706 20.48 -25.30 -16.57
CA ASN A 706 21.26 -25.30 -17.78
C ASN A 706 22.11 -24.01 -17.95
N ILE A 707 21.55 -22.83 -17.65
CA ILE A 707 22.28 -21.54 -17.72
C ILE A 707 23.42 -21.53 -16.70
N ALA A 708 23.12 -21.89 -15.45
CA ALA A 708 24.10 -21.90 -14.37
C ALA A 708 25.25 -22.89 -14.66
N ARG A 709 24.91 -24.08 -15.17
CA ARG A 709 25.89 -25.07 -15.59
C ARG A 709 26.82 -24.56 -16.69
N LEU A 710 26.26 -24.02 -17.78
CA LEU A 710 27.06 -23.53 -18.90
C LEU A 710 27.99 -22.38 -18.52
N LEU A 711 27.54 -21.48 -17.67
CA LEU A 711 28.37 -20.40 -17.14
C LEU A 711 29.47 -20.94 -16.20
N ALA A 712 29.14 -21.95 -15.38
CA ALA A 712 30.09 -22.60 -14.50
C ALA A 712 31.14 -23.39 -15.33
N ASP A 713 30.74 -24.19 -16.31
CA ASP A 713 31.64 -24.94 -17.18
C ASP A 713 32.71 -24.06 -17.84
N ALA A 714 32.34 -22.81 -18.17
CA ALA A 714 33.25 -21.84 -18.79
C ALA A 714 34.19 -21.14 -17.79
N HIS A 715 33.73 -20.85 -16.57
CA HIS A 715 34.42 -19.92 -15.67
C HIS A 715 34.79 -20.51 -14.29
N ALA A 716 34.08 -21.56 -13.83
CA ALA A 716 34.26 -22.23 -12.55
C ALA A 716 33.91 -23.74 -12.68
N PRO A 717 34.64 -24.53 -13.49
CA PRO A 717 34.23 -25.87 -13.86
C PRO A 717 34.03 -26.81 -12.65
N GLU A 718 34.75 -26.57 -11.57
CA GLU A 718 34.59 -27.33 -10.32
C GLU A 718 33.22 -27.10 -9.65
N ALA A 719 32.55 -26.01 -9.94
CA ALA A 719 31.23 -25.67 -9.40
C ALA A 719 30.06 -26.09 -10.32
N ALA A 720 30.33 -26.63 -11.53
CA ALA A 720 29.32 -26.83 -12.57
C ALA A 720 28.19 -27.77 -12.17
N GLU A 721 28.48 -28.88 -11.52
CA GLU A 721 27.47 -29.84 -11.07
C GLU A 721 26.63 -29.27 -9.90
N GLU A 722 27.26 -28.57 -8.94
CA GLU A 722 26.54 -27.90 -7.84
C GLU A 722 25.67 -26.74 -8.36
N ALA A 723 26.17 -25.97 -9.34
CA ALA A 723 25.40 -24.88 -9.96
C ALA A 723 24.18 -25.41 -10.73
N ALA A 724 24.34 -26.51 -11.47
CA ALA A 724 23.21 -27.17 -12.13
C ALA A 724 22.18 -27.70 -11.13
N ARG A 725 22.63 -28.39 -10.08
CA ARG A 725 21.76 -28.93 -9.04
C ARG A 725 21.01 -27.82 -8.29
N ALA A 726 21.71 -26.77 -7.86
CA ALA A 726 21.12 -25.62 -7.21
C ALA A 726 20.12 -24.92 -8.13
N GLY A 727 20.41 -24.74 -9.42
CA GLY A 727 19.49 -24.18 -10.40
C GLY A 727 18.17 -24.98 -10.54
N LEU A 728 18.27 -26.31 -10.50
CA LEU A 728 17.11 -27.22 -10.59
C LEU A 728 16.22 -27.12 -9.34
N LEU A 729 16.84 -27.00 -8.16
CA LEU A 729 16.13 -26.93 -6.87
C LEU A 729 15.70 -25.50 -6.49
N ALA A 730 16.21 -24.48 -7.15
CA ALA A 730 16.09 -23.05 -6.75
C ALA A 730 14.67 -22.56 -6.49
N LYS A 731 13.68 -23.17 -7.13
CA LYS A 731 12.27 -22.79 -7.01
C LYS A 731 11.40 -23.86 -6.37
N ALA A 732 11.97 -24.97 -5.90
CA ALA A 732 11.21 -26.11 -5.39
C ALA A 732 10.37 -25.77 -4.14
N ASP A 733 10.83 -24.86 -3.33
CA ASP A 733 10.13 -24.40 -2.12
C ASP A 733 8.85 -23.62 -2.42
N LEU A 734 8.69 -23.05 -3.60
CA LEU A 734 7.44 -22.40 -4.02
C LEU A 734 6.26 -23.36 -4.09
N ALA A 735 6.53 -24.67 -4.19
CA ALA A 735 5.51 -25.71 -4.21
C ALA A 735 5.20 -26.27 -2.83
N THR A 736 5.92 -25.85 -1.76
CA THR A 736 5.70 -26.31 -0.40
C THR A 736 4.52 -25.57 0.24
N ASN A 737 3.89 -26.21 1.22
CA ASN A 737 2.76 -25.64 1.95
C ASN A 737 3.21 -24.46 2.81
N LEU A 738 4.38 -24.54 3.43
CA LEU A 738 4.92 -23.51 4.30
C LEU A 738 5.18 -22.20 3.53
N VAL A 739 5.79 -22.26 2.34
CA VAL A 739 5.99 -21.08 1.49
C VAL A 739 4.67 -20.60 0.89
N GLY A 740 3.71 -21.51 0.70
CA GLY A 740 2.34 -21.14 0.30
C GLY A 740 1.65 -20.25 1.34
N GLU A 741 1.84 -20.52 2.64
CA GLU A 741 1.29 -19.72 3.76
C GLU A 741 2.18 -18.51 4.10
N PHE A 742 3.52 -18.67 4.02
CA PHE A 742 4.53 -17.66 4.35
C PHE A 742 5.42 -17.35 3.14
N PRO A 743 4.91 -16.63 2.12
CA PRO A 743 5.62 -16.38 0.86
C PRO A 743 6.95 -15.63 1.01
N GLU A 744 7.11 -14.85 2.05
CA GLU A 744 8.34 -14.11 2.36
C GLU A 744 9.50 -15.04 2.73
N LEU A 745 9.23 -16.29 3.11
CA LEU A 745 10.22 -17.30 3.44
C LEU A 745 10.76 -18.06 2.21
N GLN A 746 10.32 -17.73 0.99
CA GLN A 746 10.85 -18.32 -0.23
C GLN A 746 12.39 -18.15 -0.31
N GLY A 747 13.07 -19.17 -0.73
CA GLY A 747 14.53 -19.27 -0.71
C GLY A 747 15.09 -19.66 0.66
N THR A 748 14.56 -19.10 1.74
CA THR A 748 14.96 -19.47 3.10
C THR A 748 14.55 -20.90 3.44
N ILE A 749 13.30 -21.26 3.12
CA ILE A 749 12.80 -22.62 3.34
C ILE A 749 13.48 -23.59 2.38
N GLY A 750 13.70 -23.21 1.13
CA GLY A 750 14.47 -23.98 0.17
C GLY A 750 15.86 -24.36 0.71
N ARG A 751 16.58 -23.39 1.29
CA ARG A 751 17.87 -23.60 1.93
C ARG A 751 17.80 -24.59 3.09
N ILE A 752 16.83 -24.42 3.99
CA ILE A 752 16.68 -25.24 5.17
C ILE A 752 16.35 -26.67 4.79
N TYR A 753 15.36 -26.87 3.93
CA TYR A 753 14.92 -28.20 3.51
C TYR A 753 15.99 -28.93 2.70
N ALA A 754 16.73 -28.24 1.82
CA ALA A 754 17.85 -28.82 1.11
C ALA A 754 18.96 -29.30 2.06
N ALA A 755 19.31 -28.52 3.08
CA ALA A 755 20.30 -28.91 4.07
C ALA A 755 19.83 -30.12 4.88
N GLU A 756 18.58 -30.16 5.28
CA GLU A 756 17.97 -31.29 6.02
C GLU A 756 17.86 -32.56 5.15
N ASP A 757 17.71 -32.41 3.84
CA ASP A 757 17.70 -33.51 2.88
C ASP A 757 19.12 -34.01 2.52
N GLY A 758 20.17 -33.37 3.02
CA GLY A 758 21.57 -33.77 2.85
C GLY A 758 22.25 -33.20 1.61
N GLU A 759 21.70 -32.19 0.99
CA GLU A 759 22.39 -31.43 -0.07
C GLU A 759 23.65 -30.73 0.52
N SER A 760 24.63 -30.42 -0.33
CA SER A 760 25.84 -29.72 0.11
C SER A 760 25.50 -28.33 0.67
N ALA A 761 26.35 -27.83 1.57
CA ALA A 761 26.19 -26.47 2.10
C ALA A 761 26.18 -25.41 0.98
N THR A 762 26.97 -25.63 -0.08
CA THR A 762 27.02 -24.76 -1.26
C THR A 762 25.69 -24.72 -1.99
N ILE A 763 25.07 -25.88 -2.25
CA ILE A 763 23.76 -25.98 -2.92
C ILE A 763 22.71 -25.33 -2.02
N SER A 764 22.66 -25.71 -0.75
CA SER A 764 21.69 -25.19 0.20
C SER A 764 21.74 -23.66 0.29
N GLU A 765 22.91 -23.06 0.44
CA GLU A 765 23.05 -21.60 0.51
C GLU A 765 22.67 -20.93 -0.82
N ALA A 766 23.01 -21.54 -1.97
CA ALA A 766 22.62 -21.03 -3.27
C ALA A 766 21.09 -20.92 -3.47
N LEU A 767 20.30 -21.79 -2.80
CA LEU A 767 18.83 -21.71 -2.85
C LEU A 767 18.29 -20.44 -2.17
N PHE A 768 19.01 -19.87 -1.23
CA PHE A 768 18.70 -18.55 -0.67
C PHE A 768 19.29 -17.43 -1.52
N GLU A 769 20.57 -17.55 -1.86
CA GLU A 769 21.33 -16.50 -2.53
C GLU A 769 20.84 -16.16 -3.95
N HIS A 770 20.18 -17.10 -4.65
CA HIS A 770 19.70 -16.84 -6.01
C HIS A 770 18.64 -15.72 -6.11
N TYR A 771 17.95 -15.40 -5.02
CA TYR A 771 17.06 -14.25 -4.96
C TYR A 771 17.81 -12.91 -4.83
N LEU A 772 19.05 -12.93 -4.34
CA LEU A 772 19.83 -11.73 -4.11
C LEU A 772 20.41 -11.14 -5.41
N PRO A 773 20.57 -9.83 -5.50
CA PRO A 773 19.92 -8.83 -4.68
C PRO A 773 18.44 -8.70 -5.04
N ARG A 774 17.58 -8.49 -4.03
CA ARG A 774 16.13 -8.24 -4.19
C ARG A 774 15.83 -6.77 -4.50
N GLY A 775 16.76 -5.87 -4.16
CA GLY A 775 16.64 -4.41 -4.31
C GLY A 775 17.99 -3.74 -4.59
N ALA A 776 17.96 -2.40 -4.70
CA ALA A 776 19.17 -1.63 -5.01
C ALA A 776 20.23 -1.70 -3.90
N ASP A 777 19.81 -1.73 -2.65
CA ASP A 777 20.68 -1.70 -1.45
C ASP A 777 20.85 -3.06 -0.79
N ASP A 778 20.27 -4.14 -1.38
CA ASP A 778 20.31 -5.48 -0.80
C ASP A 778 21.70 -6.13 -0.91
N ALA A 779 21.95 -7.16 -0.08
CA ALA A 779 23.16 -7.95 -0.12
C ALA A 779 23.35 -8.67 -1.47
N LEU A 780 24.60 -9.00 -1.82
CA LEU A 780 24.93 -9.78 -3.00
C LEU A 780 25.19 -11.24 -2.65
N PRO A 781 25.03 -12.19 -3.60
CA PRO A 781 25.41 -13.58 -3.41
C PRO A 781 26.91 -13.71 -3.05
N ARG A 782 27.22 -14.47 -2.03
CA ARG A 782 28.60 -14.65 -1.57
C ARG A 782 29.29 -15.83 -2.22
N SER A 783 28.56 -16.93 -2.44
CA SER A 783 29.10 -18.14 -3.08
C SER A 783 29.15 -17.98 -4.60
N VAL A 784 30.07 -18.69 -5.27
CA VAL A 784 30.15 -18.74 -6.74
C VAL A 784 28.87 -19.36 -7.30
N VAL A 785 28.42 -20.48 -6.72
CA VAL A 785 27.21 -21.17 -7.13
C VAL A 785 25.98 -20.27 -6.97
N GLY A 786 25.83 -19.61 -5.81
CA GLY A 786 24.73 -18.68 -5.56
C GLY A 786 24.71 -17.52 -6.56
N ALA A 787 25.87 -16.94 -6.87
CA ALA A 787 25.99 -15.87 -7.84
C ALA A 787 25.61 -16.31 -9.28
N LEU A 788 26.07 -17.48 -9.70
CA LEU A 788 25.72 -18.03 -11.02
C LEU A 788 24.24 -18.34 -11.15
N VAL A 789 23.63 -18.95 -10.11
CA VAL A 789 22.18 -19.21 -10.11
C VAL A 789 21.37 -17.92 -10.02
N ALA A 790 21.83 -16.90 -9.27
CA ALA A 790 21.21 -15.58 -9.21
C ALA A 790 21.22 -14.87 -10.56
N ILE A 791 22.34 -14.95 -11.29
CA ILE A 791 22.44 -14.45 -12.65
C ILE A 791 21.51 -15.22 -13.56
N ALA A 792 21.48 -16.57 -13.46
CA ALA A 792 20.62 -17.42 -14.28
C ALA A 792 19.13 -17.08 -14.09
N ASP A 793 18.65 -16.92 -12.84
CA ASP A 793 17.24 -16.57 -12.55
C ASP A 793 16.85 -15.21 -13.14
N LYS A 794 17.72 -14.21 -12.97
CA LYS A 794 17.47 -12.86 -13.45
C LYS A 794 17.54 -12.75 -14.97
N ILE A 795 18.54 -13.38 -15.59
CA ILE A 795 18.68 -13.32 -17.05
C ILE A 795 17.61 -14.16 -17.77
N ASP A 796 17.20 -15.33 -17.23
CA ASP A 796 16.08 -16.10 -17.77
C ASP A 796 14.81 -15.26 -17.81
N SER A 797 14.50 -14.55 -16.72
CA SER A 797 13.33 -13.66 -16.65
C SER A 797 13.39 -12.55 -17.69
N LEU A 798 14.58 -11.96 -17.90
CA LEU A 798 14.81 -10.93 -18.90
C LEU A 798 14.65 -11.44 -20.33
N VAL A 799 15.33 -12.54 -20.70
CA VAL A 799 15.26 -13.07 -22.07
C VAL A 799 13.87 -13.57 -22.42
N VAL A 800 13.17 -14.20 -21.46
CA VAL A 800 11.78 -14.65 -21.64
C VAL A 800 10.85 -13.46 -21.87
N CYS A 801 10.90 -12.44 -21.00
CA CYS A 801 10.01 -11.27 -21.14
C CYS A 801 10.29 -10.50 -22.44
N PHE A 802 11.55 -10.29 -22.79
CA PHE A 802 11.90 -9.62 -24.04
C PHE A 802 11.52 -10.46 -25.26
N GLY A 803 11.70 -11.78 -25.20
CA GLY A 803 11.24 -12.70 -26.25
C GLY A 803 9.72 -12.65 -26.47
N LEU A 804 8.94 -12.57 -25.41
CA LEU A 804 7.48 -12.38 -25.47
C LEU A 804 7.05 -10.94 -25.83
N GLY A 805 7.98 -10.00 -25.99
CA GLY A 805 7.69 -8.61 -26.25
C GLY A 805 7.14 -7.84 -25.05
N LYS A 806 7.33 -8.36 -23.84
CA LYS A 806 6.91 -7.73 -22.57
C LYS A 806 8.00 -6.84 -21.99
N VAL A 807 8.34 -5.76 -22.70
CA VAL A 807 9.41 -4.82 -22.33
C VAL A 807 8.84 -3.73 -21.42
N PRO A 808 9.55 -3.31 -20.34
CA PRO A 808 9.11 -2.20 -19.48
C PRO A 808 8.97 -0.90 -20.27
N THR A 809 7.87 -0.16 -20.04
CA THR A 809 7.59 1.12 -20.68
C THR A 809 7.30 2.21 -19.66
N GLY A 810 7.88 3.40 -19.79
CA GLY A 810 7.67 4.53 -18.89
C GLY A 810 7.88 4.14 -17.41
N SER A 811 6.87 4.33 -16.57
CA SER A 811 6.87 3.92 -15.15
C SER A 811 6.48 2.46 -14.94
N ALA A 812 5.87 1.78 -15.93
CA ALA A 812 5.35 0.43 -15.79
C ALA A 812 6.45 -0.64 -15.94
N ASP A 813 6.62 -1.46 -14.90
CA ASP A 813 7.51 -2.62 -14.87
C ASP A 813 6.90 -3.75 -14.01
N PRO A 814 5.82 -4.38 -14.47
CA PRO A 814 5.08 -5.37 -13.69
C PRO A 814 5.88 -6.66 -13.42
N TYR A 815 6.96 -6.90 -14.16
CA TYR A 815 7.82 -8.08 -14.01
C TYR A 815 9.14 -7.76 -13.30
N ALA A 816 9.32 -6.56 -12.77
CA ALA A 816 10.52 -6.12 -12.07
C ALA A 816 11.84 -6.28 -12.89
N LEU A 817 11.76 -6.17 -14.20
CA LEU A 817 12.89 -6.39 -15.11
C LEU A 817 14.02 -5.38 -14.91
N ARG A 818 13.69 -4.14 -14.48
CA ARG A 818 14.70 -3.12 -14.15
C ARG A 818 15.53 -3.53 -12.94
N ARG A 819 14.88 -4.12 -11.92
CA ARG A 819 15.57 -4.66 -10.74
C ARG A 819 16.41 -5.88 -11.09
N ALA A 820 15.87 -6.79 -11.90
CA ALA A 820 16.60 -7.95 -12.37
C ALA A 820 17.89 -7.55 -13.12
N ALA A 821 17.79 -6.59 -14.05
CA ALA A 821 18.96 -6.10 -14.79
C ALA A 821 19.99 -5.42 -13.87
N LEU A 822 19.54 -4.56 -12.95
CA LEU A 822 20.41 -3.92 -11.97
C LEU A 822 21.10 -4.97 -11.08
N GLY A 823 20.37 -6.01 -10.66
CA GLY A 823 20.92 -7.12 -9.88
C GLY A 823 22.06 -7.84 -10.58
N ILE A 824 21.91 -8.16 -11.87
CA ILE A 824 22.99 -8.75 -12.67
C ILE A 824 24.20 -7.80 -12.72
N LEU A 825 23.97 -6.52 -13.01
CA LEU A 825 25.06 -5.53 -13.12
C LEU A 825 25.82 -5.38 -11.80
N ARG A 826 25.12 -5.36 -10.67
CA ARG A 826 25.74 -5.31 -9.33
C ARG A 826 26.57 -6.56 -9.03
N ILE A 827 26.03 -7.76 -9.34
CA ILE A 827 26.77 -9.00 -9.16
C ILE A 827 28.03 -8.99 -9.98
N LEU A 828 27.97 -8.65 -11.27
CA LEU A 828 29.13 -8.64 -12.15
C LEU A 828 30.19 -7.58 -11.78
N GLN A 829 29.76 -6.46 -11.21
CA GLN A 829 30.70 -5.43 -10.76
C GLN A 829 31.42 -5.83 -9.48
N ASP A 830 30.76 -6.53 -8.56
CA ASP A 830 31.32 -6.95 -7.27
C ASP A 830 32.10 -8.26 -7.40
N ARG A 831 31.59 -9.22 -8.15
CA ARG A 831 32.10 -10.58 -8.29
C ARG A 831 32.97 -10.73 -9.55
N THR A 832 34.13 -10.06 -9.53
CA THR A 832 35.12 -10.14 -10.64
C THR A 832 35.75 -11.54 -10.80
N ASP A 833 35.67 -12.35 -9.74
CA ASP A 833 36.10 -13.76 -9.73
C ASP A 833 35.27 -14.65 -10.66
N LEU A 834 34.03 -14.26 -11.00
CA LEU A 834 33.19 -15.02 -11.93
C LEU A 834 33.71 -15.00 -13.37
N GLY A 835 34.41 -13.96 -13.78
CA GLY A 835 35.04 -13.84 -15.09
C GLY A 835 34.11 -13.77 -16.30
N CYS A 836 32.78 -13.86 -16.12
CA CYS A 836 31.82 -13.84 -17.20
C CYS A 836 31.44 -12.42 -17.62
N SER A 837 31.29 -12.19 -18.91
CA SER A 837 30.83 -10.93 -19.48
C SER A 837 29.30 -10.88 -19.59
N LEU A 838 28.73 -9.67 -19.58
CA LEU A 838 27.30 -9.48 -19.76
C LEU A 838 26.78 -10.05 -21.08
N GLN A 839 27.58 -9.90 -22.16
CA GLN A 839 27.20 -10.44 -23.47
C GLN A 839 27.14 -11.96 -23.46
N GLU A 840 28.10 -12.62 -22.84
CA GLU A 840 28.13 -14.08 -22.72
C GLU A 840 26.92 -14.61 -21.94
N ILE A 841 26.57 -13.97 -20.82
CA ILE A 841 25.37 -14.32 -20.04
C ILE A 841 24.11 -14.23 -20.89
N ILE A 842 23.98 -13.17 -21.68
CA ILE A 842 22.83 -12.99 -22.59
C ILE A 842 22.86 -14.09 -23.67
N ASP A 843 23.99 -14.39 -24.23
CA ASP A 843 24.14 -15.39 -25.32
C ASP A 843 23.81 -16.81 -24.84
N VAL A 844 24.32 -17.19 -23.66
CA VAL A 844 23.97 -18.47 -23.01
C VAL A 844 22.47 -18.59 -22.76
N ALA A 845 21.86 -17.57 -22.18
CA ALA A 845 20.44 -17.60 -21.89
C ALA A 845 19.57 -17.64 -23.17
N LEU A 846 19.95 -16.89 -24.20
CA LEU A 846 19.27 -16.93 -25.51
C LEU A 846 19.43 -18.27 -26.24
N ALA A 847 20.53 -18.98 -26.05
CA ALA A 847 20.73 -20.31 -26.63
C ALA A 847 19.77 -21.34 -26.06
N ILE A 848 19.47 -21.24 -24.78
CA ILE A 848 18.55 -22.13 -24.03
C ILE A 848 17.07 -21.76 -24.25
N LEU A 849 16.78 -20.49 -24.56
CA LEU A 849 15.42 -20.01 -24.72
C LEU A 849 14.68 -20.78 -25.82
N PRO A 850 13.49 -21.42 -25.52
CA PRO A 850 12.69 -22.09 -26.54
C PRO A 850 12.26 -21.12 -27.65
N THR A 851 12.30 -21.55 -28.88
CA THR A 851 12.00 -20.69 -30.05
C THR A 851 10.54 -20.24 -30.07
N GLU A 852 9.63 -21.03 -29.53
CA GLU A 852 8.21 -20.70 -29.37
C GLU A 852 7.94 -19.55 -28.39
N THR A 853 8.89 -19.24 -27.53
CA THR A 853 8.83 -18.07 -26.62
C THR A 853 9.05 -16.74 -27.35
N LEU A 854 9.61 -16.80 -28.56
CA LEU A 854 9.83 -15.58 -29.35
C LEU A 854 8.53 -15.08 -29.97
N LYS A 855 8.25 -13.80 -29.83
CA LYS A 855 7.15 -13.12 -30.51
C LYS A 855 7.26 -13.33 -32.02
N LYS A 856 6.17 -13.56 -32.71
CA LYS A 856 6.15 -13.78 -34.16
C LYS A 856 6.93 -12.72 -34.92
N GLY A 857 7.92 -13.14 -35.68
CA GLY A 857 8.77 -12.27 -36.49
C GLY A 857 9.98 -11.67 -35.74
N GLN A 858 10.18 -12.05 -34.47
CA GLN A 858 11.36 -11.62 -33.68
C GLN A 858 12.43 -12.71 -33.74
N THR A 859 13.69 -12.31 -33.83
CA THR A 859 14.84 -13.20 -33.77
C THR A 859 15.56 -13.12 -32.42
N ARG A 860 16.42 -14.11 -32.12
CA ARG A 860 17.29 -14.03 -30.94
C ARG A 860 18.21 -12.82 -30.98
N ASP A 861 18.67 -12.41 -32.15
CA ASP A 861 19.52 -11.22 -32.34
C ASP A 861 18.77 -9.92 -32.02
N ASP A 862 17.48 -9.85 -32.37
CA ASP A 862 16.64 -8.71 -31.99
C ASP A 862 16.48 -8.62 -30.47
N VAL A 863 16.28 -9.76 -29.79
CA VAL A 863 16.18 -9.82 -28.32
C VAL A 863 17.52 -9.42 -27.69
N ARG A 864 18.66 -9.94 -28.23
CA ARG A 864 20.01 -9.56 -27.78
C ARG A 864 20.22 -8.05 -27.85
N ALA A 865 19.94 -7.45 -29.00
CA ALA A 865 20.11 -6.01 -29.22
C ALA A 865 19.25 -5.18 -28.27
N ALA A 866 17.98 -5.59 -28.06
CA ALA A 866 17.09 -4.93 -27.13
C ALA A 866 17.54 -5.04 -25.67
N LEU A 867 18.06 -6.20 -25.24
CA LEU A 867 18.61 -6.41 -23.90
C LEU A 867 19.86 -5.56 -23.67
N LEU A 868 20.80 -5.53 -24.62
CA LEU A 868 21.99 -4.70 -24.52
C LEU A 868 21.63 -3.21 -24.41
N SER A 869 20.65 -2.74 -25.19
CA SER A 869 20.13 -1.38 -25.09
C SER A 869 19.50 -1.12 -23.72
N PHE A 870 18.76 -2.09 -23.18
CA PHE A 870 18.14 -1.99 -21.87
C PHE A 870 19.18 -1.91 -20.75
N PHE A 871 20.18 -2.78 -20.74
CA PHE A 871 21.29 -2.76 -19.77
C PHE A 871 22.08 -1.44 -19.84
N ARG A 872 22.35 -0.95 -21.06
CA ARG A 872 22.98 0.36 -21.25
C ARG A 872 22.19 1.48 -20.56
N GLY A 873 20.87 1.48 -20.74
CA GLY A 873 20.00 2.44 -20.09
C GLY A 873 20.00 2.32 -18.55
N ARG A 874 20.17 1.10 -18.00
CA ARG A 874 20.26 0.88 -16.55
C ARG A 874 21.57 1.35 -15.97
N LEU A 875 22.70 1.05 -16.61
CA LEU A 875 24.02 1.55 -16.20
C LEU A 875 24.04 3.09 -16.21
N LYS A 876 23.55 3.70 -17.28
CA LYS A 876 23.45 5.17 -17.36
C LYS A 876 22.63 5.75 -16.21
N SER A 877 21.45 5.18 -15.93
CA SER A 877 20.59 5.66 -14.86
C SER A 877 21.22 5.47 -13.48
N TRP A 878 21.91 4.35 -13.27
CA TRP A 878 22.59 4.05 -12.02
C TRP A 878 23.70 5.07 -11.75
N TRP A 879 24.66 5.22 -12.68
CA TRP A 879 25.78 6.14 -12.51
C TRP A 879 25.34 7.62 -12.42
N THR A 880 24.27 7.99 -13.13
CA THR A 880 23.70 9.35 -12.99
C THR A 880 23.08 9.56 -11.60
N GLY A 881 22.45 8.53 -11.03
CA GLY A 881 21.96 8.54 -9.65
C GLY A 881 23.08 8.69 -8.61
N ASP A 882 24.26 8.10 -8.89
CA ASP A 882 25.47 8.21 -8.06
C ASP A 882 26.21 9.54 -8.24
N GLY A 883 25.66 10.47 -9.02
CA GLY A 883 26.22 11.84 -9.18
C GLY A 883 27.17 12.01 -10.35
N PHE A 884 27.40 10.98 -11.19
CA PHE A 884 28.19 11.12 -12.40
C PHE A 884 27.41 11.83 -13.51
N GLY A 885 28.07 12.70 -14.25
CA GLY A 885 27.43 13.41 -15.37
C GLY A 885 26.91 12.45 -16.45
N SER A 886 25.68 12.67 -16.92
CA SER A 886 25.03 11.85 -17.96
C SER A 886 25.90 11.72 -19.22
N ASP A 887 26.67 12.77 -19.58
CA ASP A 887 27.54 12.78 -20.77
C ASP A 887 28.75 11.88 -20.60
N PHE A 888 29.28 11.79 -19.38
CA PHE A 888 30.46 10.92 -19.08
C PHE A 888 30.03 9.46 -19.08
N ALA A 889 28.90 9.14 -18.47
CA ALA A 889 28.31 7.81 -18.52
C ALA A 889 28.07 7.37 -19.97
N GLU A 890 27.50 8.24 -20.80
CA GLU A 890 27.22 7.94 -22.21
C GLU A 890 28.51 7.73 -23.03
N ALA A 891 29.56 8.55 -22.81
CA ALA A 891 30.84 8.42 -23.48
C ALA A 891 31.53 7.07 -23.20
N VAL A 892 31.53 6.64 -21.93
CA VAL A 892 32.10 5.34 -21.53
C VAL A 892 31.29 4.18 -22.11
N LEU A 893 29.96 4.25 -22.05
CA LEU A 893 29.08 3.22 -22.60
C LEU A 893 29.19 3.11 -24.14
N ALA A 894 29.48 4.20 -24.84
CA ALA A 894 29.70 4.21 -26.29
C ALA A 894 31.03 3.53 -26.68
N ALA A 895 31.99 3.55 -25.78
CA ALA A 895 33.30 2.85 -26.01
C ALA A 895 33.21 1.32 -25.81
N GLY A 896 32.04 0.80 -25.32
CA GLY A 896 31.77 -0.63 -25.10
C GLY A 896 31.71 -0.99 -23.63
N PHE A 897 30.73 -1.82 -23.27
CA PHE A 897 30.47 -2.22 -21.87
C PHE A 897 30.09 -3.71 -21.74
N ALA A 898 29.66 -4.36 -22.82
CA ALA A 898 29.00 -5.66 -22.72
C ALA A 898 29.98 -6.85 -22.76
N THR A 899 31.14 -6.68 -23.39
CA THR A 899 32.13 -7.73 -23.60
C THR A 899 33.34 -7.64 -22.66
N GLY A 900 33.39 -6.58 -21.84
CA GLY A 900 34.46 -6.33 -20.89
C GLY A 900 34.06 -6.57 -19.45
N ASP A 901 35.02 -6.46 -18.56
CA ASP A 901 34.81 -6.44 -17.13
C ASP A 901 34.03 -5.15 -16.73
N LEU A 902 32.88 -5.29 -16.09
CA LEU A 902 32.09 -4.14 -15.66
C LEU A 902 32.78 -3.29 -14.60
N THR A 903 33.71 -3.86 -13.85
CA THR A 903 34.53 -3.11 -12.88
C THR A 903 35.46 -2.12 -13.60
N ASP A 904 36.09 -2.56 -14.70
CA ASP A 904 36.88 -1.67 -15.53
C ASP A 904 36.04 -0.59 -16.20
N VAL A 905 34.81 -0.95 -16.66
CA VAL A 905 33.87 0.02 -17.25
C VAL A 905 33.45 1.07 -16.22
N ALA A 906 33.16 0.67 -14.99
CA ALA A 906 32.82 1.59 -13.88
C ALA A 906 34.02 2.49 -13.51
N ALA A 907 35.23 1.91 -13.45
CA ALA A 907 36.45 2.68 -13.19
C ALA A 907 36.71 3.76 -14.26
N ARG A 908 36.36 3.48 -15.53
CA ARG A 908 36.46 4.47 -16.63
C ARG A 908 35.50 5.65 -16.42
N VAL A 909 34.28 5.43 -15.92
CA VAL A 909 33.37 6.54 -15.61
C VAL A 909 33.94 7.43 -14.53
N VAL A 910 34.47 6.83 -13.45
CA VAL A 910 35.12 7.56 -12.35
C VAL A 910 36.32 8.37 -12.88
N ALA A 911 37.16 7.75 -13.70
CA ALA A 911 38.35 8.39 -14.26
C ALA A 911 38.01 9.57 -15.19
N VAL A 912 37.01 9.40 -16.07
CA VAL A 912 36.56 10.47 -16.99
C VAL A 912 35.92 11.60 -16.21
N HIS A 913 35.10 11.30 -15.20
CA HIS A 913 34.51 12.32 -14.32
C HIS A 913 35.58 13.11 -13.56
N GLY A 914 36.57 12.43 -13.00
CA GLY A 914 37.68 13.08 -12.29
C GLY A 914 38.56 13.95 -13.22
N ALA A 915 38.80 13.51 -14.45
CA ALA A 915 39.57 14.26 -15.44
C ALA A 915 38.82 15.50 -15.94
N ALA A 916 37.50 15.47 -16.01
CA ALA A 916 36.65 16.53 -16.56
C ALA A 916 36.78 17.88 -15.82
N GLY A 917 37.20 17.87 -14.56
CA GLY A 917 37.46 19.08 -13.75
C GLY A 917 38.83 19.71 -13.98
N THR A 918 39.65 19.18 -14.89
CA THR A 918 41.01 19.68 -15.14
C THR A 918 41.09 20.54 -16.41
N ASP A 919 41.96 21.58 -16.39
CA ASP A 919 42.15 22.47 -17.52
C ASP A 919 42.64 21.69 -18.77
N GLY A 920 43.50 20.69 -18.58
CA GLY A 920 44.00 19.85 -19.65
C GLY A 920 42.93 19.03 -20.36
N PHE A 921 41.86 18.63 -19.66
CA PHE A 921 40.75 17.92 -20.29
C PHE A 921 39.90 18.85 -21.17
N THR A 922 39.68 20.10 -20.73
CA THR A 922 38.96 21.11 -21.50
C THR A 922 39.68 21.41 -22.83
N ASP A 923 41.03 21.58 -22.79
CA ASP A 923 41.84 21.81 -23.96
C ASP A 923 41.81 20.62 -24.92
N LEU A 924 41.89 19.40 -24.39
CA LEU A 924 41.79 18.15 -25.16
C LEU A 924 40.46 18.05 -25.88
N MET A 925 39.34 18.35 -25.19
CA MET A 925 38.01 18.31 -25.77
C MET A 925 37.79 19.35 -26.87
N VAL A 926 38.39 20.54 -26.75
CA VAL A 926 38.38 21.58 -27.79
C VAL A 926 39.16 21.11 -29.02
N ALA A 927 40.34 20.54 -28.82
CA ALA A 927 41.18 19.99 -29.91
C ALA A 927 40.46 18.82 -30.61
N PHE A 928 39.89 17.88 -29.85
CA PHE A 928 39.16 16.73 -30.38
C PHE A 928 37.95 17.15 -31.21
N LYS A 929 37.15 18.12 -30.71
CA LYS A 929 35.99 18.65 -31.44
C LYS A 929 36.36 19.30 -32.76
N ARG A 930 37.50 19.97 -32.82
CA ARG A 930 38.06 20.54 -34.07
C ARG A 930 38.45 19.44 -35.05
N ILE A 931 39.19 18.41 -34.61
CA ILE A 931 39.61 17.28 -35.42
C ILE A 931 38.40 16.49 -35.93
N ALA A 932 37.44 16.15 -35.06
CA ALA A 932 36.23 15.42 -35.44
C ALA A 932 35.39 16.17 -36.49
N ASN A 933 35.28 17.50 -36.38
CA ASN A 933 34.60 18.32 -37.38
C ASN A 933 35.34 18.37 -38.74
N ILE A 934 36.68 18.34 -38.73
CA ILE A 934 37.49 18.27 -39.96
C ILE A 934 37.30 16.91 -40.64
N VAL A 935 37.40 15.81 -39.88
CA VAL A 935 37.22 14.45 -40.40
C VAL A 935 35.83 14.27 -40.97
N ARG A 936 34.78 14.71 -40.27
CA ARG A 936 33.42 14.64 -40.75
C ARG A 936 33.19 15.39 -42.04
N LYS A 937 33.73 16.62 -42.15
CA LYS A 937 33.68 17.40 -43.40
C LYS A 937 34.47 16.76 -44.56
N ALA A 938 35.56 16.07 -44.26
CA ALA A 938 36.32 15.33 -45.27
C ALA A 938 35.60 14.07 -45.74
N SER A 939 34.84 13.39 -44.86
CA SER A 939 34.04 12.20 -45.20
C SER A 939 32.69 12.54 -45.89
N GLU A 940 32.16 13.74 -45.68
CA GLU A 940 30.93 14.21 -46.34
C GLU A 940 31.20 14.88 -47.71
N GLY A 941 32.44 15.14 -48.06
CA GLY A 941 32.86 15.82 -49.28
C GLY A 941 33.60 14.93 -50.33
N GLY A 942 33.55 13.56 -50.12
CA GLY A 942 34.15 12.58 -51.03
C GLY A 942 33.09 11.84 -51.84
#